data_b7ca3c498e3ee48f7a436d6fcba9976c
#
_entry.id   b7ca3c498e3ee48f7a436d6fcba9976c
#
_cell.length_a   1.000
_cell.length_b   1.000
_cell.length_c   1.000
_cell.angle_alpha   90.00
_cell.angle_beta   90.00
_cell.angle_gamma   90.00
#
_symmetry.space_group_name_H-M   'P 1'
#
loop_
_entity.id
_entity.type
_entity.pdbx_description
1 polymer ?
#
loop_
_entity_poly.entity_id
_entity_poly.type
_entity_poly.pdbx_seq_one_letter_code
_entity_poly.pdbx_strand_id
1 'polypeptide(L)'
;MFWQRQIIDFIDSDSAIKQRMQLLEHHAFVGATVWALVAANYLFVFKAYSLATMTIIGCIASIAIIKLVQKLPKHRTFLANLFVFATVLVFCGCTLVTEFPFSQAALYYSVIIFLAAHLVGVRVAFVWTIALLVISGLDFANHINLGNPFRDSADRMMHSIGTVITAFWLSFESEKFSNVRSRRLEKLTASLQEKTRLLELAEETAGVGHWRWDPINDQVTLSSEALTICGLTQQTNTISLTDFVEAWSNNKANELRQHFAQAGQTPEGFTQELTLGFGDTTKYVSCRGLLQQSENSDTLPSIFGTLRDDTQLRSATDRLTIKAEQLNRLANFDPLTGLANRHKFQEALAERVQNVVTNNVPIALLVLDMNGFKAINDSMGHAAGDEVLKTTAERILRIVGSADLVSRLGGDEFTVILQNTNSVSDIEAIANRIIKSITAPMQIQGQGLYVGVSIGSSLAPVDSTDADELFCFADTAMYVAKTSQQGLATYTPEMTESLRKRRSLENRLAGAIKRNEFSVVYQPQADIASNQVTAFEALIRWNNNGKIIPPLEFVPLLEGNGQIVKVGQWVFNQACAQCAKWLALGRPARIAINISPIQFRDVDFTRHVKDTIRKYNLPANLVELEITEGLLVKDIENTSKKLFELKEFGCRISVDDFGTGYSSLAYLKHLPIDVLKIDREFIKDISSVNDGTIAASVIVLGQSLNMEVLAEGVETPAQLEFLKAKDCHAYQGNLLSKPITGCLLYTSPSPRDATLSRMPSSA
;
A
#
# COMPACT_ATOMS: atom_id res chain seq x y z
N MET A 1 -19.98 -36.81 14.25
CA MET A 1 -18.51 -36.80 14.15
C MET A 1 -17.96 -37.92 13.27
N PHE A 2 -18.44 -39.18 13.38
CA PHE A 2 -17.95 -40.31 12.56
C PHE A 2 -18.12 -40.07 11.04
N TRP A 3 -19.26 -39.54 10.61
CA TRP A 3 -19.50 -39.20 9.19
C TRP A 3 -18.70 -38.01 8.68
N GLN A 4 -18.32 -37.08 9.55
CA GLN A 4 -17.42 -35.98 9.17
C GLN A 4 -16.00 -36.46 8.92
N ARG A 5 -15.49 -37.42 9.69
CA ARG A 5 -14.15 -37.99 9.44
C ARG A 5 -14.10 -38.85 8.19
N GLN A 6 -15.08 -39.72 7.96
CA GLN A 6 -15.13 -40.51 6.72
C GLN A 6 -15.27 -39.64 5.46
N ILE A 7 -15.99 -38.52 5.53
CA ILE A 7 -16.09 -37.59 4.41
C ILE A 7 -14.78 -36.81 4.23
N ILE A 8 -14.08 -36.49 5.32
CA ILE A 8 -12.77 -35.81 5.24
C ILE A 8 -11.72 -36.77 4.70
N ASP A 9 -11.67 -38.00 5.19
CA ASP A 9 -10.70 -39.02 4.72
C ASP A 9 -10.96 -39.45 3.27
N PHE A 10 -12.22 -39.45 2.82
CA PHE A 10 -12.56 -39.68 1.41
C PHE A 10 -12.22 -38.49 0.51
N ILE A 11 -12.24 -37.27 1.04
CA ILE A 11 -11.88 -36.04 0.31
C ILE A 11 -10.36 -35.90 0.15
N ASP A 12 -9.56 -36.45 1.05
CA ASP A 12 -8.10 -36.29 1.09
C ASP A 12 -7.31 -37.50 0.52
N SER A 13 -7.96 -38.54 0.00
CA SER A 13 -7.23 -39.62 -0.63
C SER A 13 -6.61 -39.17 -1.96
N ASP A 14 -5.31 -39.47 -2.13
CA ASP A 14 -4.55 -39.13 -3.35
C ASP A 14 -5.24 -39.61 -4.65
N SER A 15 -6.02 -40.69 -4.61
CA SER A 15 -6.80 -41.22 -5.73
C SER A 15 -8.00 -40.32 -6.09
N ALA A 16 -8.70 -39.78 -5.09
CA ALA A 16 -9.83 -38.85 -5.32
C ALA A 16 -9.33 -37.50 -5.84
N ILE A 17 -8.16 -37.08 -5.38
CA ILE A 17 -7.50 -35.87 -5.86
C ILE A 17 -7.10 -36.04 -7.35
N LYS A 18 -6.54 -37.17 -7.69
CA LYS A 18 -6.10 -37.49 -9.06
C LYS A 18 -7.28 -37.60 -10.04
N GLN A 19 -8.38 -38.24 -9.61
CA GLN A 19 -9.62 -38.31 -10.39
C GLN A 19 -10.25 -36.93 -10.60
N ARG A 20 -10.28 -36.07 -9.57
CA ARG A 20 -10.79 -34.70 -9.69
C ARG A 20 -9.92 -33.82 -10.58
N MET A 21 -8.62 -34.05 -10.59
CA MET A 21 -7.70 -33.34 -11.48
C MET A 21 -7.93 -33.73 -12.95
N GLN A 22 -8.07 -35.03 -13.24
CA GLN A 22 -8.40 -35.49 -14.59
C GLN A 22 -9.78 -34.99 -15.06
N LEU A 23 -10.76 -34.96 -14.14
CA LEU A 23 -12.08 -34.39 -14.42
C LEU A 23 -12.00 -32.87 -14.71
N LEU A 24 -11.18 -32.15 -13.95
CA LEU A 24 -10.94 -30.71 -14.14
C LEU A 24 -10.31 -30.43 -15.53
N GLU A 25 -9.32 -31.20 -15.92
CA GLU A 25 -8.68 -31.09 -17.23
C GLU A 25 -9.68 -31.36 -18.37
N HIS A 26 -10.50 -32.39 -18.23
CA HIS A 26 -11.50 -32.75 -19.22
C HIS A 26 -12.59 -31.67 -19.38
N HIS A 27 -13.14 -31.19 -18.24
CA HIS A 27 -14.15 -30.14 -18.24
C HIS A 27 -13.61 -28.78 -18.71
N ALA A 28 -12.36 -28.53 -18.46
CA ALA A 28 -11.70 -27.32 -18.94
C ALA A 28 -11.48 -27.34 -20.45
N PHE A 29 -11.11 -28.48 -21.01
CA PHE A 29 -10.98 -28.65 -22.42
C PHE A 29 -12.33 -28.51 -23.11
N VAL A 30 -13.37 -29.14 -22.57
CA VAL A 30 -14.76 -29.01 -23.07
C VAL A 30 -15.22 -27.56 -22.97
N GLY A 31 -14.99 -26.91 -21.81
CA GLY A 31 -15.32 -25.49 -21.59
C GLY A 31 -14.63 -24.56 -22.59
N ALA A 32 -13.32 -24.74 -22.80
CA ALA A 32 -12.57 -23.97 -23.81
C ALA A 32 -13.08 -24.16 -25.22
N THR A 33 -13.46 -25.41 -25.57
CA THR A 33 -14.02 -25.73 -26.89
C THR A 33 -15.39 -25.07 -27.06
N VAL A 34 -16.26 -25.12 -26.03
CA VAL A 34 -17.57 -24.45 -26.06
C VAL A 34 -17.41 -22.93 -26.18
N TRP A 35 -16.47 -22.34 -25.45
CA TRP A 35 -16.19 -20.91 -25.55
C TRP A 35 -15.66 -20.50 -26.92
N ALA A 36 -14.81 -21.32 -27.50
CA ALA A 36 -14.31 -21.09 -28.87
C ALA A 36 -15.43 -21.16 -29.91
N LEU A 37 -16.35 -22.12 -29.79
CA LEU A 37 -17.55 -22.23 -30.65
C LEU A 37 -18.50 -21.04 -30.46
N VAL A 38 -18.70 -20.58 -29.22
CA VAL A 38 -19.53 -19.40 -28.91
C VAL A 38 -18.88 -18.14 -29.50
N ALA A 39 -17.55 -17.99 -29.36
CA ALA A 39 -16.83 -16.88 -29.96
C ALA A 39 -16.91 -16.88 -31.49
N ALA A 40 -16.75 -18.05 -32.11
CA ALA A 40 -16.90 -18.21 -33.57
C ALA A 40 -18.32 -17.85 -34.03
N ASN A 41 -19.34 -18.28 -33.28
CA ASN A 41 -20.73 -17.94 -33.58
C ASN A 41 -20.99 -16.43 -33.52
N TYR A 42 -20.48 -15.74 -32.47
CA TYR A 42 -20.57 -14.27 -32.37
C TYR A 42 -19.83 -13.56 -33.50
N LEU A 43 -18.67 -14.09 -33.93
CA LEU A 43 -17.87 -13.49 -34.98
C LEU A 43 -18.49 -13.66 -36.37
N PHE A 44 -18.92 -14.89 -36.68
CA PHE A 44 -19.35 -15.26 -38.05
C PHE A 44 -20.85 -15.07 -38.29
N VAL A 45 -21.71 -15.31 -37.29
CA VAL A 45 -23.17 -15.23 -37.45
C VAL A 45 -23.71 -13.86 -37.11
N PHE A 46 -23.25 -13.27 -36.00
CA PHE A 46 -23.80 -12.01 -35.48
C PHE A 46 -22.94 -10.80 -35.77
N LYS A 47 -21.73 -10.95 -36.30
CA LYS A 47 -20.76 -9.88 -36.54
C LYS A 47 -20.52 -8.96 -35.31
N ALA A 48 -20.70 -9.49 -34.12
CA ALA A 48 -20.56 -8.80 -32.85
C ALA A 48 -19.11 -8.88 -32.35
N TYR A 49 -18.22 -8.08 -32.90
CA TYR A 49 -16.77 -8.13 -32.63
C TYR A 49 -16.44 -7.91 -31.15
N SER A 50 -17.16 -7.05 -30.46
CA SER A 50 -16.95 -6.78 -29.04
C SER A 50 -17.25 -7.99 -28.15
N LEU A 51 -18.33 -8.73 -28.48
CA LEU A 51 -18.68 -9.96 -27.74
C LEU A 51 -17.73 -11.12 -28.03
N ALA A 52 -17.32 -11.26 -29.29
CA ALA A 52 -16.33 -12.26 -29.67
C ALA A 52 -14.99 -12.02 -28.96
N THR A 53 -14.57 -10.77 -28.81
CA THR A 53 -13.35 -10.40 -28.08
C THR A 53 -13.49 -10.75 -26.59
N MET A 54 -14.61 -10.47 -25.95
CA MET A 54 -14.84 -10.82 -24.54
C MET A 54 -14.85 -12.32 -24.30
N THR A 55 -15.45 -13.10 -25.19
CA THR A 55 -15.47 -14.58 -25.09
C THR A 55 -14.08 -15.18 -25.32
N ILE A 56 -13.27 -14.62 -26.21
CA ILE A 56 -11.87 -15.02 -26.41
C ILE A 56 -11.03 -14.72 -25.18
N ILE A 57 -11.19 -13.54 -24.55
CA ILE A 57 -10.51 -13.18 -23.30
C ILE A 57 -10.90 -14.16 -22.19
N GLY A 58 -12.18 -14.51 -22.06
CA GLY A 58 -12.68 -15.51 -21.12
C GLY A 58 -12.05 -16.90 -21.33
N CYS A 59 -11.89 -17.32 -22.57
CA CYS A 59 -11.23 -18.57 -22.93
C CYS A 59 -9.75 -18.58 -22.51
N ILE A 60 -9.01 -17.51 -22.82
CA ILE A 60 -7.59 -17.38 -22.46
C ILE A 60 -7.42 -17.34 -20.93
N ALA A 61 -8.26 -16.60 -20.23
CA ALA A 61 -8.25 -16.53 -18.77
C ALA A 61 -8.54 -17.89 -18.13
N SER A 62 -9.49 -18.66 -18.69
CA SER A 62 -9.81 -20.01 -18.24
C SER A 62 -8.63 -20.96 -18.37
N ILE A 63 -7.95 -20.97 -19.52
CA ILE A 63 -6.76 -21.79 -19.77
C ILE A 63 -5.60 -21.37 -18.84
N ALA A 64 -5.42 -20.07 -18.61
CA ALA A 64 -4.38 -19.56 -17.71
C ALA A 64 -4.62 -20.00 -16.27
N ILE A 65 -5.86 -19.92 -15.78
CA ILE A 65 -6.25 -20.36 -14.41
C ILE A 65 -5.99 -21.86 -14.24
N ILE A 66 -6.30 -22.69 -15.26
CA ILE A 66 -6.06 -24.12 -15.20
C ILE A 66 -4.58 -24.44 -15.09
N LYS A 67 -3.72 -23.79 -15.90
CA LYS A 67 -2.26 -23.95 -15.78
C LYS A 67 -1.74 -23.49 -14.42
N LEU A 68 -2.40 -22.49 -13.82
CA LEU A 68 -2.04 -22.00 -12.50
C LEU A 68 -2.47 -22.98 -11.38
N VAL A 69 -3.63 -23.62 -11.52
CA VAL A 69 -4.10 -24.69 -10.61
C VAL A 69 -3.12 -25.87 -10.59
N GLN A 70 -2.59 -26.25 -11.76
CA GLN A 70 -1.59 -27.32 -11.86
C GLN A 70 -0.27 -26.96 -11.15
N LYS A 71 0.13 -25.66 -11.20
CA LYS A 71 1.38 -25.19 -10.57
C LYS A 71 1.26 -24.91 -9.08
N LEU A 72 0.07 -24.62 -8.57
CA LEU A 72 -0.16 -24.17 -7.18
C LEU A 72 -1.23 -25.03 -6.47
N PRO A 73 -0.95 -26.30 -6.17
CA PRO A 73 -1.95 -27.22 -5.60
C PRO A 73 -2.49 -26.79 -4.23
N LYS A 74 -1.73 -26.01 -3.45
CA LYS A 74 -2.18 -25.48 -2.13
C LYS A 74 -3.29 -24.43 -2.23
N HIS A 75 -3.45 -23.75 -3.37
CA HIS A 75 -4.45 -22.71 -3.60
C HIS A 75 -5.60 -23.16 -4.51
N ARG A 76 -5.74 -24.45 -4.71
CA ARG A 76 -6.70 -25.06 -5.64
C ARG A 76 -8.13 -24.56 -5.47
N THR A 77 -8.65 -24.53 -4.24
CA THR A 77 -10.02 -24.10 -3.96
C THR A 77 -10.24 -22.62 -4.28
N PHE A 78 -9.25 -21.78 -3.98
CA PHE A 78 -9.29 -20.36 -4.33
C PHE A 78 -9.30 -20.15 -5.85
N LEU A 79 -8.43 -20.86 -6.57
CA LEU A 79 -8.33 -20.74 -8.03
C LEU A 79 -9.56 -21.29 -8.75
N ALA A 80 -10.18 -22.37 -8.22
CA ALA A 80 -11.42 -22.92 -8.76
C ALA A 80 -12.59 -21.94 -8.54
N ASN A 81 -12.69 -21.29 -7.36
CA ASN A 81 -13.67 -20.24 -7.12
C ASN A 81 -13.44 -19.02 -8.01
N LEU A 82 -12.18 -18.64 -8.25
CA LEU A 82 -11.82 -17.55 -9.15
C LEU A 82 -12.23 -17.86 -10.59
N PHE A 83 -12.10 -19.13 -11.01
CA PHE A 83 -12.57 -19.59 -12.32
C PHE A 83 -14.09 -19.48 -12.47
N VAL A 84 -14.85 -19.96 -11.47
CA VAL A 84 -16.30 -19.84 -11.46
C VAL A 84 -16.73 -18.38 -11.43
N PHE A 85 -16.09 -17.56 -10.62
CA PHE A 85 -16.34 -16.10 -10.51
C PHE A 85 -16.07 -15.39 -11.85
N ALA A 86 -14.92 -15.65 -12.47
CA ALA A 86 -14.57 -15.08 -13.77
C ALA A 86 -15.57 -15.48 -14.86
N THR A 87 -16.02 -16.74 -14.84
CA THR A 87 -17.04 -17.25 -15.79
C THR A 87 -18.38 -16.54 -15.60
N VAL A 88 -18.82 -16.35 -14.35
CA VAL A 88 -20.04 -15.59 -14.00
C VAL A 88 -19.92 -14.14 -14.46
N LEU A 89 -18.78 -13.50 -14.21
CA LEU A 89 -18.56 -12.08 -14.50
C LEU A 89 -18.54 -11.79 -16.00
N VAL A 90 -17.88 -12.66 -16.79
CA VAL A 90 -17.91 -12.59 -18.26
C VAL A 90 -19.33 -12.78 -18.77
N PHE A 91 -20.08 -13.70 -18.15
CA PHE A 91 -21.45 -14.01 -18.55
C PHE A 91 -22.42 -12.87 -18.23
N CYS A 92 -22.35 -12.29 -17.02
CA CYS A 92 -23.12 -11.10 -16.64
C CYS A 92 -22.77 -9.89 -17.52
N GLY A 93 -21.49 -9.73 -17.90
CA GLY A 93 -21.07 -8.70 -18.84
C GLY A 93 -21.68 -8.90 -20.23
N CYS A 94 -21.74 -10.13 -20.72
CA CYS A 94 -22.36 -10.46 -22.00
C CYS A 94 -23.88 -10.24 -21.99
N THR A 95 -24.57 -10.56 -20.90
CA THR A 95 -26.03 -10.35 -20.78
C THR A 95 -26.42 -8.89 -20.66
N LEU A 96 -25.56 -8.05 -20.05
CA LEU A 96 -25.78 -6.61 -19.94
C LEU A 96 -25.57 -5.84 -21.26
N VAL A 97 -24.74 -6.37 -22.15
CA VAL A 97 -24.41 -5.71 -23.45
C VAL A 97 -25.36 -6.14 -24.57
N THR A 98 -26.05 -7.27 -24.38
CA THR A 98 -26.94 -7.82 -25.41
C THR A 98 -28.34 -7.94 -24.82
N GLU A 99 -29.33 -7.36 -25.46
CA GLU A 99 -30.77 -7.58 -25.17
C GLU A 99 -31.22 -9.02 -25.49
N PHE A 100 -30.47 -10.03 -25.04
CA PHE A 100 -30.78 -11.45 -25.30
C PHE A 100 -31.92 -11.94 -24.41
N PRO A 101 -32.85 -12.77 -24.97
CA PRO A 101 -33.98 -13.31 -24.20
C PRO A 101 -33.48 -14.25 -23.09
N PHE A 102 -33.97 -14.06 -21.87
CA PHE A 102 -33.65 -14.76 -20.62
C PHE A 102 -33.72 -16.30 -20.69
N SER A 103 -34.47 -16.87 -21.63
CA SER A 103 -34.63 -18.33 -21.82
C SER A 103 -33.31 -19.05 -22.18
N GLN A 104 -32.38 -18.37 -22.81
CA GLN A 104 -31.08 -18.96 -23.16
C GLN A 104 -30.06 -18.84 -22.00
N ALA A 105 -30.18 -17.82 -21.16
CA ALA A 105 -29.31 -17.65 -19.99
C ALA A 105 -29.54 -18.76 -18.94
N ALA A 106 -30.75 -19.25 -18.76
CA ALA A 106 -31.09 -20.29 -17.79
C ALA A 106 -30.37 -21.63 -18.05
N LEU A 107 -30.13 -21.98 -19.31
CA LEU A 107 -29.35 -23.17 -19.70
C LEU A 107 -27.90 -23.08 -19.21
N TYR A 108 -27.31 -21.90 -19.24
CA TYR A 108 -25.94 -21.68 -18.82
C TYR A 108 -25.79 -21.61 -17.29
N TYR A 109 -26.80 -21.10 -16.56
CA TYR A 109 -26.81 -21.15 -15.10
C TYR A 109 -26.76 -22.60 -14.59
N SER A 110 -27.45 -23.50 -15.25
CA SER A 110 -27.43 -24.93 -14.92
C SER A 110 -26.04 -25.54 -15.11
N VAL A 111 -25.32 -25.14 -16.16
CA VAL A 111 -23.94 -25.59 -16.42
C VAL A 111 -22.98 -25.04 -15.38
N ILE A 112 -23.15 -23.78 -14.95
CA ILE A 112 -22.32 -23.16 -13.92
C ILE A 112 -22.49 -23.85 -12.57
N ILE A 113 -23.73 -24.16 -12.17
CA ILE A 113 -24.04 -24.89 -10.94
C ILE A 113 -23.45 -26.29 -10.98
N PHE A 114 -23.60 -26.99 -12.12
CA PHE A 114 -23.03 -28.32 -12.31
C PHE A 114 -21.51 -28.29 -12.20
N LEU A 115 -20.85 -27.32 -12.85
CA LEU A 115 -19.41 -27.14 -12.77
C LEU A 115 -18.96 -26.80 -11.33
N ALA A 116 -19.67 -25.93 -10.63
CA ALA A 116 -19.36 -25.58 -9.26
C ALA A 116 -19.49 -26.80 -8.32
N ALA A 117 -20.51 -27.63 -8.52
CA ALA A 117 -20.69 -28.87 -7.76
C ALA A 117 -19.56 -29.86 -7.99
N HIS A 118 -19.12 -30.03 -9.22
CA HIS A 118 -18.05 -30.96 -9.57
C HIS A 118 -16.66 -30.48 -9.20
N LEU A 119 -16.39 -29.17 -9.33
CA LEU A 119 -15.05 -28.61 -9.12
C LEU A 119 -14.74 -28.29 -7.66
N VAL A 120 -15.72 -27.82 -6.92
CA VAL A 120 -15.51 -27.25 -5.59
C VAL A 120 -16.27 -27.98 -4.50
N GLY A 121 -17.30 -28.72 -4.85
CA GLY A 121 -18.14 -29.52 -3.95
C GLY A 121 -19.53 -28.94 -3.70
N VAL A 122 -20.42 -29.78 -3.21
CA VAL A 122 -21.87 -29.52 -3.07
C VAL A 122 -22.18 -28.27 -2.23
N ARG A 123 -21.38 -27.98 -1.19
CA ARG A 123 -21.60 -26.78 -0.34
C ARG A 123 -21.40 -25.48 -1.09
N VAL A 124 -20.38 -25.43 -1.93
CA VAL A 124 -20.08 -24.24 -2.73
C VAL A 124 -21.06 -24.10 -3.88
N ALA A 125 -21.48 -25.22 -4.48
CA ALA A 125 -22.54 -25.22 -5.49
C ALA A 125 -23.86 -24.67 -4.93
N PHE A 126 -24.18 -24.98 -3.67
CA PHE A 126 -25.35 -24.44 -2.97
C PHE A 126 -25.28 -22.91 -2.82
N VAL A 127 -24.10 -22.37 -2.43
CA VAL A 127 -23.88 -20.92 -2.33
C VAL A 127 -24.02 -20.24 -3.69
N TRP A 128 -23.45 -20.84 -4.74
CA TRP A 128 -23.59 -20.31 -6.10
C TRP A 128 -25.00 -20.40 -6.62
N THR A 129 -25.73 -21.47 -6.27
CA THR A 129 -27.16 -21.60 -6.60
C THR A 129 -27.98 -20.47 -5.97
N ILE A 130 -27.74 -20.15 -4.69
CA ILE A 130 -28.40 -19.04 -4.01
C ILE A 130 -28.03 -17.71 -4.67
N ALA A 131 -26.76 -17.48 -4.97
CA ALA A 131 -26.30 -16.26 -5.61
C ALA A 131 -26.95 -16.06 -6.99
N LEU A 132 -27.04 -17.12 -7.78
CA LEU A 132 -27.69 -17.09 -9.10
C LEU A 132 -29.19 -16.92 -9.02
N LEU A 133 -29.85 -17.50 -8.00
CA LEU A 133 -31.25 -17.27 -7.74
C LEU A 133 -31.54 -15.82 -7.33
N VAL A 134 -30.67 -15.21 -6.51
CA VAL A 134 -30.79 -13.78 -6.14
C VAL A 134 -30.61 -12.88 -7.36
N ILE A 135 -29.60 -13.16 -8.19
CA ILE A 135 -29.35 -12.40 -9.43
C ILE A 135 -30.54 -12.55 -10.38
N SER A 136 -31.05 -13.76 -10.54
CA SER A 136 -32.25 -14.02 -11.36
C SER A 136 -33.50 -13.35 -10.82
N GLY A 137 -33.64 -13.27 -9.50
CA GLY A 137 -34.75 -12.58 -8.84
C GLY A 137 -34.69 -11.07 -9.00
N LEU A 138 -33.48 -10.49 -8.94
CA LEU A 138 -33.27 -9.06 -9.16
C LEU A 138 -33.53 -8.66 -10.61
N ASP A 139 -33.11 -9.49 -11.56
CA ASP A 139 -33.34 -9.26 -12.98
C ASP A 139 -34.82 -9.41 -13.33
N PHE A 140 -35.51 -10.37 -12.75
CA PHE A 140 -36.98 -10.54 -12.85
C PHE A 140 -37.74 -9.33 -12.30
N ALA A 141 -37.30 -8.80 -11.15
CA ALA A 141 -37.93 -7.60 -10.56
C ALA A 141 -37.75 -6.36 -11.47
N ASN A 142 -36.64 -6.28 -12.16
CA ASN A 142 -36.32 -5.18 -13.10
C ASN A 142 -37.18 -5.29 -14.40
N HIS A 143 -37.40 -6.52 -14.87
CA HIS A 143 -38.23 -6.77 -16.05
C HIS A 143 -39.74 -6.57 -15.82
N ILE A 144 -40.26 -6.75 -14.57
CA ILE A 144 -41.64 -6.45 -14.21
C ILE A 144 -41.97 -4.97 -14.42
N ASN A 145 -41.01 -4.08 -14.22
CA ASN A 145 -41.19 -2.65 -14.43
C ASN A 145 -41.23 -2.21 -15.91
N LEU A 146 -40.90 -3.08 -16.87
CA LEU A 146 -40.80 -2.74 -18.29
C LEU A 146 -41.91 -3.27 -19.18
N GLY A 147 -42.94 -3.95 -18.64
CA GLY A 147 -44.22 -4.20 -19.35
C GLY A 147 -44.17 -5.16 -20.54
N ASN A 148 -43.36 -6.22 -20.54
CA ASN A 148 -43.12 -7.10 -21.69
C ASN A 148 -43.99 -8.39 -21.70
N PRO A 149 -44.61 -8.80 -22.85
CA PRO A 149 -45.59 -9.90 -22.94
C PRO A 149 -45.03 -11.33 -22.94
N PHE A 150 -43.73 -11.52 -22.65
CA PHE A 150 -43.06 -12.84 -22.61
C PHE A 150 -43.25 -13.66 -21.32
N ARG A 151 -44.23 -13.26 -20.48
CA ARG A 151 -44.45 -13.75 -19.11
C ARG A 151 -44.75 -15.25 -18.99
N ASP A 152 -45.44 -15.86 -19.97
CA ASP A 152 -46.04 -17.20 -19.83
C ASP A 152 -45.10 -18.40 -20.08
N SER A 153 -44.02 -18.22 -20.81
CA SER A 153 -43.12 -19.33 -21.11
C SER A 153 -41.96 -19.45 -20.09
N ALA A 154 -41.55 -18.36 -19.47
CA ALA A 154 -40.49 -18.35 -18.46
C ALA A 154 -40.99 -18.93 -17.11
N ASP A 155 -42.23 -18.66 -16.73
CA ASP A 155 -42.87 -19.20 -15.52
C ASP A 155 -43.02 -20.74 -15.55
N ARG A 156 -43.32 -21.32 -16.71
CA ARG A 156 -43.45 -22.78 -16.88
C ARG A 156 -42.09 -23.50 -16.82
N MET A 157 -41.04 -22.87 -17.27
CA MET A 157 -39.68 -23.44 -17.26
C MET A 157 -39.03 -23.35 -15.87
N MET A 158 -39.27 -22.29 -15.13
CA MET A 158 -38.81 -22.14 -13.74
C MET A 158 -39.50 -23.11 -12.79
N HIS A 159 -40.81 -23.35 -12.99
CA HIS A 159 -41.55 -24.35 -12.22
C HIS A 159 -41.09 -25.78 -12.50
N SER A 160 -40.74 -26.12 -13.75
CA SER A 160 -40.25 -27.45 -14.11
C SER A 160 -38.86 -27.73 -13.55
N ILE A 161 -37.95 -26.77 -13.52
CA ILE A 161 -36.63 -26.93 -12.92
C ILE A 161 -36.70 -27.05 -11.42
N GLY A 162 -37.54 -26.24 -10.75
CA GLY A 162 -37.80 -26.33 -9.32
C GLY A 162 -38.41 -27.68 -8.91
N THR A 163 -39.31 -28.22 -9.71
CA THR A 163 -39.93 -29.54 -9.46
C THR A 163 -38.94 -30.69 -9.65
N VAL A 164 -38.06 -30.64 -10.65
CA VAL A 164 -37.03 -31.68 -10.88
C VAL A 164 -36.01 -31.70 -9.75
N ILE A 165 -35.57 -30.54 -9.26
CA ILE A 165 -34.64 -30.44 -8.14
C ILE A 165 -35.28 -30.94 -6.83
N THR A 166 -36.52 -30.56 -6.57
CA THR A 166 -37.27 -31.03 -5.38
C THR A 166 -37.61 -32.53 -5.45
N ALA A 167 -37.92 -33.03 -6.62
CA ALA A 167 -38.19 -34.47 -6.82
C ALA A 167 -36.92 -35.32 -6.65
N PHE A 168 -35.77 -34.84 -7.12
CA PHE A 168 -34.49 -35.49 -6.93
C PHE A 168 -34.09 -35.53 -5.44
N TRP A 169 -34.34 -34.44 -4.73
CA TRP A 169 -34.03 -34.33 -3.31
C TRP A 169 -34.95 -35.23 -2.47
N LEU A 170 -36.25 -35.28 -2.77
CA LEU A 170 -37.21 -36.14 -2.12
C LEU A 170 -36.99 -37.64 -2.41
N SER A 171 -36.53 -38.01 -3.60
CA SER A 171 -36.18 -39.40 -3.93
C SER A 171 -34.98 -39.88 -3.15
N PHE A 172 -33.98 -39.02 -2.98
CA PHE A 172 -32.78 -39.32 -2.18
C PHE A 172 -33.07 -39.49 -0.68
N GLU A 173 -34.00 -38.71 -0.15
CA GLU A 173 -34.46 -38.84 1.25
C GLU A 173 -35.37 -40.08 1.45
N SER A 174 -36.22 -40.41 0.49
CA SER A 174 -37.14 -41.56 0.55
C SER A 174 -36.42 -42.90 0.58
N GLU A 175 -35.36 -43.07 -0.17
CA GLU A 175 -34.52 -44.29 -0.22
C GLU A 175 -33.80 -44.53 1.11
N LYS A 176 -33.49 -43.46 1.85
CA LYS A 176 -32.87 -43.50 3.17
C LYS A 176 -33.81 -43.98 4.29
N PHE A 177 -35.10 -43.72 4.15
CA PHE A 177 -36.10 -44.08 5.18
C PHE A 177 -36.64 -45.51 5.06
N SER A 178 -36.65 -46.11 3.86
CA SER A 178 -37.25 -47.41 3.61
C SER A 178 -36.49 -48.60 4.22
N ASN A 179 -35.18 -48.45 4.32
CA ASN A 179 -34.29 -49.55 4.81
C ASN A 179 -34.21 -49.68 6.36
N VAL A 180 -34.78 -48.75 7.09
CA VAL A 180 -34.60 -48.64 8.52
C VAL A 180 -35.65 -49.41 9.31
N ARG A 181 -36.85 -49.70 8.72
CA ARG A 181 -38.00 -50.23 9.46
C ARG A 181 -37.99 -51.74 9.74
N SER A 182 -37.33 -52.54 8.89
CA SER A 182 -37.36 -54.02 9.00
C SER A 182 -36.41 -54.67 10.01
N ARG A 183 -35.43 -53.90 10.52
CA ARG A 183 -34.39 -54.43 11.42
C ARG A 183 -34.59 -54.09 12.89
N ARG A 184 -35.72 -53.57 13.28
CA ARG A 184 -35.93 -52.97 14.61
C ARG A 184 -36.33 -53.99 15.70
N LEU A 185 -36.82 -55.15 15.35
CA LEU A 185 -37.37 -56.12 16.35
C LEU A 185 -36.37 -57.15 16.87
N GLU A 186 -35.33 -57.50 16.14
CA GLU A 186 -34.32 -58.44 16.61
C GLU A 186 -33.20 -57.77 17.49
N LYS A 187 -33.25 -56.43 17.55
CA LYS A 187 -32.20 -55.68 18.23
C LYS A 187 -32.45 -55.33 19.69
N LEU A 188 -33.64 -55.62 20.25
CA LEU A 188 -34.00 -55.12 21.59
C LEU A 188 -33.27 -55.87 22.73
N THR A 189 -32.98 -57.15 22.58
CA THR A 189 -32.25 -57.94 23.60
C THR A 189 -30.73 -57.84 23.47
N ALA A 190 -30.20 -57.74 22.24
CA ALA A 190 -28.81 -57.41 22.03
C ALA A 190 -28.49 -55.95 22.40
N SER A 191 -29.52 -55.07 22.32
CA SER A 191 -29.46 -53.66 22.62
C SER A 191 -29.23 -53.32 24.10
N LEU A 192 -29.63 -54.14 25.07
CA LEU A 192 -29.39 -53.85 26.47
C LEU A 192 -27.93 -54.15 26.86
N GLN A 193 -27.37 -55.28 26.44
CA GLN A 193 -25.96 -55.59 26.65
C GLN A 193 -25.04 -54.64 25.85
N GLU A 194 -25.43 -54.31 24.65
CA GLU A 194 -24.69 -53.32 23.82
C GLU A 194 -24.82 -51.90 24.37
N LYS A 195 -26.01 -51.56 24.98
CA LYS A 195 -26.16 -50.24 25.64
C LYS A 195 -25.30 -50.09 26.87
N THR A 196 -25.15 -51.13 27.70
CA THR A 196 -24.27 -51.08 28.88
C THR A 196 -22.82 -50.92 28.41
N ARG A 197 -22.42 -51.73 27.43
CA ARG A 197 -21.06 -51.65 26.85
C ARG A 197 -20.81 -50.36 26.09
N LEU A 198 -21.85 -49.83 25.40
CA LEU A 198 -21.75 -48.51 24.71
C LEU A 198 -21.74 -47.35 25.72
N LEU A 199 -22.39 -47.48 26.87
CA LEU A 199 -22.33 -46.49 27.94
C LEU A 199 -20.94 -46.48 28.57
N GLU A 200 -20.35 -47.66 28.87
CA GLU A 200 -18.96 -47.74 29.36
C GLU A 200 -17.95 -47.20 28.34
N LEU A 201 -18.12 -47.55 27.06
CA LEU A 201 -17.30 -47.00 25.98
C LEU A 201 -17.53 -45.49 25.75
N ALA A 202 -18.77 -45.01 25.93
CA ALA A 202 -19.10 -43.60 25.83
C ALA A 202 -18.51 -42.81 27.00
N GLU A 203 -18.50 -43.37 28.21
CA GLU A 203 -17.87 -42.75 29.38
C GLU A 203 -16.34 -42.67 29.19
N GLU A 204 -15.72 -43.78 28.77
CA GLU A 204 -14.28 -43.81 28.43
C GLU A 204 -13.94 -42.85 27.29
N THR A 205 -14.73 -42.85 26.22
CA THR A 205 -14.50 -41.98 25.05
C THR A 205 -14.77 -40.51 25.37
N ALA A 206 -15.75 -40.22 26.22
CA ALA A 206 -16.13 -38.88 26.64
C ALA A 206 -15.24 -38.34 27.78
N GLY A 207 -14.43 -39.16 28.42
CA GLY A 207 -13.64 -38.78 29.60
C GLY A 207 -14.55 -38.33 30.77
N VAL A 208 -15.70 -38.96 30.93
CA VAL A 208 -16.69 -38.63 31.97
C VAL A 208 -16.86 -39.82 32.91
N GLY A 209 -16.35 -39.70 34.10
CA GLY A 209 -16.62 -40.66 35.15
C GLY A 209 -17.93 -40.35 35.88
N HIS A 210 -18.64 -41.36 36.35
CA HIS A 210 -19.76 -41.16 37.25
C HIS A 210 -19.45 -41.57 38.68
N TRP A 211 -20.13 -40.95 39.63
CA TRP A 211 -20.02 -41.24 41.03
C TRP A 211 -21.42 -41.22 41.68
N ARG A 212 -21.59 -42.01 42.77
CA ARG A 212 -22.79 -42.05 43.56
C ARG A 212 -22.43 -42.05 45.06
N TRP A 213 -23.01 -41.10 45.80
CA TRP A 213 -22.84 -41.02 47.22
C TRP A 213 -24.05 -41.63 47.94
N ASP A 214 -23.79 -42.52 48.87
CA ASP A 214 -24.78 -43.11 49.78
C ASP A 214 -24.65 -42.42 51.14
N PRO A 215 -25.64 -41.57 51.53
CA PRO A 215 -25.57 -40.82 52.78
C PRO A 215 -25.75 -41.73 54.05
N ILE A 216 -26.28 -42.97 53.90
CA ILE A 216 -26.44 -43.87 55.04
C ILE A 216 -25.10 -44.48 55.48
N ASN A 217 -24.32 -44.94 54.51
CA ASN A 217 -23.06 -45.60 54.74
C ASN A 217 -21.84 -44.65 54.62
N ASP A 218 -22.11 -43.37 54.26
CA ASP A 218 -21.09 -42.35 53.96
C ASP A 218 -20.06 -42.81 52.94
N GLN A 219 -20.52 -43.54 51.93
CA GLN A 219 -19.67 -44.11 50.88
C GLN A 219 -19.96 -43.52 49.51
N VAL A 220 -18.87 -43.24 48.78
CA VAL A 220 -18.92 -42.80 47.39
C VAL A 220 -18.45 -43.95 46.50
N THR A 221 -19.36 -44.38 45.60
CA THR A 221 -19.01 -45.38 44.58
C THR A 221 -18.63 -44.65 43.30
N LEU A 222 -17.46 -44.98 42.72
CA LEU A 222 -16.88 -44.37 41.56
C LEU A 222 -16.82 -45.34 40.40
N SER A 223 -17.09 -44.86 39.17
CA SER A 223 -16.78 -45.66 37.97
C SER A 223 -15.27 -45.75 37.74
N SER A 224 -14.86 -46.68 36.88
CA SER A 224 -13.45 -46.86 36.51
C SER A 224 -12.85 -45.55 35.95
N GLU A 225 -13.59 -44.84 35.17
CA GLU A 225 -13.20 -43.56 34.62
C GLU A 225 -13.12 -42.45 35.69
N ALA A 226 -14.06 -42.42 36.64
CA ALA A 226 -14.00 -41.49 37.76
C ALA A 226 -12.76 -41.70 38.64
N LEU A 227 -12.36 -42.99 38.89
CA LEU A 227 -11.11 -43.32 39.59
C LEU A 227 -9.89 -42.82 38.82
N THR A 228 -9.88 -42.98 37.50
CA THR A 228 -8.79 -42.51 36.62
C THR A 228 -8.70 -40.98 36.61
N ILE A 229 -9.83 -40.30 36.59
CA ILE A 229 -9.90 -38.83 36.67
C ILE A 229 -9.34 -38.33 38.00
N CYS A 230 -9.74 -38.98 39.11
CA CYS A 230 -9.30 -38.63 40.44
C CYS A 230 -7.85 -39.10 40.76
N GLY A 231 -7.22 -39.92 39.89
CA GLY A 231 -5.88 -40.47 40.12
C GLY A 231 -5.83 -41.48 41.29
N LEU A 232 -6.98 -42.07 41.62
CA LEU A 232 -7.09 -43.04 42.70
C LEU A 232 -6.82 -44.48 42.19
N THR A 233 -5.74 -45.11 42.63
CA THR A 233 -5.40 -46.48 42.30
C THR A 233 -5.83 -47.41 43.43
N GLN A 234 -7.13 -47.66 43.58
CA GLN A 234 -7.65 -48.57 44.61
C GLN A 234 -8.29 -49.82 43.97
N GLN A 235 -8.18 -50.97 44.69
CA GLN A 235 -8.81 -52.24 44.27
C GLN A 235 -10.36 -52.24 44.48
N THR A 236 -10.90 -51.24 45.16
CA THR A 236 -12.34 -51.10 45.43
C THR A 236 -12.89 -49.81 44.82
N ASN A 237 -14.00 -49.94 44.12
CA ASN A 237 -14.69 -48.80 43.51
C ASN A 237 -15.42 -47.89 44.51
N THR A 238 -15.31 -48.13 45.81
CA THR A 238 -16.03 -47.45 46.88
C THR A 238 -15.04 -46.86 47.88
N ILE A 239 -15.17 -45.56 48.16
CA ILE A 239 -14.32 -44.82 49.11
C ILE A 239 -15.21 -44.00 50.05
N SER A 240 -14.66 -43.52 51.18
CA SER A 240 -15.39 -42.62 52.06
C SER A 240 -15.57 -41.24 51.41
N LEU A 241 -16.59 -40.51 51.81
CA LEU A 241 -16.77 -39.13 51.33
C LEU A 241 -15.59 -38.26 51.72
N THR A 242 -14.98 -38.52 52.86
CA THR A 242 -13.78 -37.79 53.31
C THR A 242 -12.61 -38.01 52.35
N ASP A 243 -12.32 -39.27 51.98
CA ASP A 243 -11.25 -39.57 51.01
C ASP A 243 -11.55 -39.02 49.63
N PHE A 244 -12.81 -39.03 49.20
CA PHE A 244 -13.24 -38.44 47.95
C PHE A 244 -13.00 -36.94 47.91
N VAL A 245 -13.32 -36.24 49.00
CA VAL A 245 -13.15 -34.78 49.08
C VAL A 245 -11.69 -34.38 49.28
N GLU A 246 -10.92 -35.19 50.01
CA GLU A 246 -9.46 -34.95 50.25
C GLU A 246 -8.59 -35.21 49.01
N ALA A 247 -9.09 -35.97 48.05
CA ALA A 247 -8.41 -36.14 46.76
C ALA A 247 -8.32 -34.80 45.97
N TRP A 248 -9.12 -33.81 46.31
CA TRP A 248 -9.13 -32.52 45.64
C TRP A 248 -8.26 -31.48 46.37
N SER A 249 -7.67 -30.55 45.64
CA SER A 249 -6.73 -29.56 46.20
C SER A 249 -7.38 -28.74 47.34
N ASN A 250 -6.65 -28.53 48.41
CA ASN A 250 -7.07 -28.04 49.75
C ASN A 250 -8.02 -26.84 49.83
N ASN A 251 -8.06 -25.96 48.87
CA ASN A 251 -8.90 -24.76 48.97
C ASN A 251 -10.38 -25.00 48.57
N LYS A 252 -10.69 -26.03 47.80
CA LYS A 252 -12.05 -26.33 47.34
C LYS A 252 -12.70 -27.54 48.01
N ALA A 253 -11.96 -28.28 48.81
CA ALA A 253 -12.47 -29.41 49.55
C ALA A 253 -13.60 -29.01 50.53
N ASN A 254 -13.48 -27.87 51.19
CA ASN A 254 -14.50 -27.36 52.10
C ASN A 254 -15.76 -26.90 51.38
N GLU A 255 -15.62 -26.28 50.23
CA GLU A 255 -16.76 -25.86 49.38
C GLU A 255 -17.50 -27.13 48.88
N LEU A 256 -16.77 -28.15 48.47
CA LEU A 256 -17.36 -29.41 48.04
C LEU A 256 -18.11 -30.09 49.16
N ARG A 257 -17.55 -30.15 50.40
CA ARG A 257 -18.27 -30.65 51.60
C ARG A 257 -19.56 -29.90 51.89
N GLN A 258 -19.58 -28.56 51.75
CA GLN A 258 -20.79 -27.75 51.90
C GLN A 258 -21.83 -28.09 50.84
N HIS A 259 -21.42 -28.31 49.58
CA HIS A 259 -22.32 -28.75 48.53
C HIS A 259 -22.92 -30.12 48.80
N PHE A 260 -22.19 -31.09 49.32
CA PHE A 260 -22.73 -32.36 49.73
C PHE A 260 -23.73 -32.23 50.88
N ALA A 261 -23.43 -31.38 51.85
CA ALA A 261 -24.32 -31.15 52.98
C ALA A 261 -25.61 -30.38 52.56
N GLN A 262 -25.54 -29.53 51.56
CA GLN A 262 -26.68 -28.76 51.04
C GLN A 262 -27.45 -29.49 49.95
N ALA A 263 -26.81 -30.42 49.23
CA ALA A 263 -27.43 -31.10 48.09
C ALA A 263 -28.64 -31.96 48.46
N GLY A 264 -28.76 -32.36 49.77
CA GLY A 264 -29.97 -32.98 50.27
C GLY A 264 -31.19 -32.02 50.43
N GLN A 265 -30.97 -30.72 50.29
CA GLN A 265 -32.00 -29.69 50.51
C GLN A 265 -32.40 -28.94 49.23
N THR A 266 -31.59 -29.02 48.16
CA THR A 266 -31.85 -28.34 46.90
C THR A 266 -32.08 -29.31 45.74
N PRO A 267 -33.26 -29.30 45.07
CA PRO A 267 -33.59 -30.23 43.98
C PRO A 267 -32.70 -29.98 42.71
N GLU A 268 -32.09 -28.83 42.55
CA GLU A 268 -31.36 -28.44 41.33
C GLU A 268 -29.94 -28.99 41.23
N GLY A 269 -29.43 -29.63 42.32
CA GLY A 269 -28.07 -30.15 42.34
C GLY A 269 -26.99 -29.07 42.38
N PHE A 270 -25.76 -29.47 42.19
CA PHE A 270 -24.61 -28.57 42.16
C PHE A 270 -23.65 -28.86 40.97
N THR A 271 -22.90 -27.86 40.57
CA THR A 271 -21.79 -27.98 39.62
C THR A 271 -20.62 -27.22 40.19
N GLN A 272 -19.49 -27.88 40.37
CA GLN A 272 -18.27 -27.31 40.93
C GLN A 272 -17.07 -27.60 40.03
N GLU A 273 -16.30 -26.58 39.71
CA GLU A 273 -14.98 -26.76 39.10
C GLU A 273 -13.92 -27.04 40.14
N LEU A 274 -13.22 -28.15 39.98
CA LEU A 274 -12.21 -28.63 40.87
C LEU A 274 -10.84 -28.68 40.19
N THR A 275 -9.79 -28.57 40.95
CA THR A 275 -8.41 -28.71 40.48
C THR A 275 -7.71 -29.83 41.21
N LEU A 276 -7.06 -30.73 40.48
CA LEU A 276 -6.24 -31.82 41.01
C LEU A 276 -4.79 -31.52 40.67
N GLY A 277 -3.92 -31.57 41.69
CA GLY A 277 -2.48 -31.44 41.51
C GLY A 277 -1.83 -32.82 41.48
N PHE A 278 -1.18 -33.20 40.36
CA PHE A 278 -0.35 -34.41 40.27
C PHE A 278 1.11 -33.97 40.02
N GLY A 279 1.87 -33.78 41.11
CA GLY A 279 3.25 -33.26 40.96
C GLY A 279 3.26 -31.93 40.19
N ASP A 280 3.95 -31.89 39.06
CA ASP A 280 4.06 -30.70 38.21
C ASP A 280 2.87 -30.48 37.25
N THR A 281 1.86 -31.37 37.24
CA THR A 281 0.71 -31.26 36.34
C THR A 281 -0.57 -30.98 37.14
N THR A 282 -1.36 -30.02 36.64
CA THR A 282 -2.67 -29.66 37.18
C THR A 282 -3.77 -30.13 36.23
N LYS A 283 -4.71 -30.96 36.76
CA LYS A 283 -5.93 -31.32 36.06
C LYS A 283 -7.09 -30.43 36.49
N TYR A 284 -7.92 -30.04 35.56
CA TYR A 284 -9.17 -29.30 35.78
C TYR A 284 -10.33 -30.25 35.59
N VAL A 285 -11.15 -30.41 36.60
CA VAL A 285 -12.25 -31.39 36.62
C VAL A 285 -13.56 -30.68 36.97
N SER A 286 -14.61 -30.87 36.18
CA SER A 286 -15.96 -30.46 36.51
C SER A 286 -16.72 -31.57 37.24
N CYS A 287 -17.11 -31.30 38.45
CA CYS A 287 -17.92 -32.19 39.30
C CYS A 287 -19.36 -31.72 39.34
N ARG A 288 -20.28 -32.53 38.92
CA ARG A 288 -21.71 -32.24 38.97
C ARG A 288 -22.42 -33.32 39.84
N GLY A 289 -23.26 -32.88 40.76
CA GLY A 289 -24.10 -33.75 41.60
C GLY A 289 -25.56 -33.41 41.50
N LEU A 290 -26.44 -34.41 41.38
CA LEU A 290 -27.90 -34.31 41.34
C LEU A 290 -28.50 -35.21 42.40
N LEU A 291 -29.55 -34.73 43.10
CA LEU A 291 -30.29 -35.53 44.05
C LEU A 291 -31.20 -36.52 43.29
N GLN A 292 -31.02 -37.80 43.53
CA GLN A 292 -31.89 -38.85 42.98
C GLN A 292 -32.95 -39.22 44.03
N GLN A 293 -34.19 -38.78 43.81
CA GLN A 293 -35.33 -39.20 44.64
C GLN A 293 -35.60 -40.67 44.36
N SER A 294 -35.77 -41.44 45.42
CA SER A 294 -36.17 -42.85 45.31
C SER A 294 -37.69 -42.91 45.04
N GLU A 295 -38.08 -43.76 44.10
CA GLU A 295 -39.53 -44.06 43.87
C GLU A 295 -40.15 -44.83 45.03
N ASN A 296 -39.39 -45.41 45.94
CA ASN A 296 -39.85 -46.10 47.15
C ASN A 296 -39.59 -45.22 48.37
N SER A 297 -40.67 -45.00 49.17
CA SER A 297 -40.66 -44.11 50.34
C SER A 297 -39.74 -44.54 51.49
N ASP A 298 -39.11 -45.71 51.45
CA ASP A 298 -38.27 -46.24 52.51
C ASP A 298 -36.74 -46.14 52.28
N THR A 299 -36.32 -45.57 51.17
CA THR A 299 -34.89 -45.38 50.89
C THR A 299 -34.49 -43.92 50.92
N LEU A 300 -33.45 -43.58 51.67
CA LEU A 300 -32.89 -42.21 51.70
C LEU A 300 -32.39 -41.77 50.33
N PRO A 301 -32.60 -40.47 49.99
CA PRO A 301 -32.14 -39.95 48.70
C PRO A 301 -30.62 -40.11 48.56
N SER A 302 -30.16 -40.61 47.42
CA SER A 302 -28.76 -40.68 47.07
C SER A 302 -28.40 -39.55 46.11
N ILE A 303 -27.13 -39.10 46.14
CA ILE A 303 -26.64 -38.15 45.16
C ILE A 303 -25.89 -38.93 44.09
N PHE A 304 -26.30 -38.70 42.85
CA PHE A 304 -25.62 -39.18 41.65
C PHE A 304 -24.90 -38.02 40.96
N GLY A 305 -23.68 -38.21 40.50
CA GLY A 305 -22.95 -37.19 39.87
C GLY A 305 -21.99 -37.68 38.79
N THR A 306 -21.41 -36.70 38.08
CA THR A 306 -20.41 -36.93 37.04
C THR A 306 -19.18 -36.11 37.30
N LEU A 307 -18.03 -36.68 36.94
CA LEU A 307 -16.73 -36.02 36.87
C LEU A 307 -16.28 -35.99 35.44
N ARG A 308 -15.86 -34.82 34.97
CA ARG A 308 -15.34 -34.68 33.62
C ARG A 308 -13.98 -33.96 33.65
N ASP A 309 -13.00 -34.59 33.02
CA ASP A 309 -11.69 -33.95 32.84
C ASP A 309 -11.77 -32.90 31.75
N ASP A 310 -11.78 -31.64 32.16
CA ASP A 310 -11.86 -30.47 31.26
C ASP A 310 -10.46 -29.90 30.92
N THR A 311 -9.36 -30.59 31.32
CA THR A 311 -8.00 -30.08 31.16
C THR A 311 -7.66 -29.78 29.71
N GLN A 312 -8.01 -30.71 28.81
CA GLN A 312 -7.76 -30.51 27.37
C GLN A 312 -8.67 -29.41 26.80
N LEU A 313 -9.93 -29.37 27.22
CA LEU A 313 -10.86 -28.32 26.76
C LEU A 313 -10.40 -26.95 27.21
N ARG A 314 -9.98 -26.80 28.46
CA ARG A 314 -9.49 -25.54 29.02
C ARG A 314 -8.18 -25.11 28.35
N SER A 315 -7.24 -26.02 28.19
CA SER A 315 -6.01 -25.72 27.48
C SER A 315 -6.22 -25.35 25.99
N ALA A 316 -7.21 -25.99 25.34
CA ALA A 316 -7.60 -25.66 23.98
C ALA A 316 -8.27 -24.27 23.92
N THR A 317 -9.16 -23.96 24.88
CA THR A 317 -9.82 -22.66 24.99
C THR A 317 -8.79 -21.54 25.24
N ASP A 318 -7.87 -21.76 26.19
CA ASP A 318 -6.80 -20.80 26.47
C ASP A 318 -5.90 -20.58 25.25
N ARG A 319 -5.54 -21.68 24.54
CA ARG A 319 -4.79 -21.56 23.27
C ARG A 319 -5.56 -20.82 22.20
N LEU A 320 -6.88 -21.07 22.11
CA LEU A 320 -7.73 -20.35 21.15
C LEU A 320 -7.84 -18.86 21.50
N THR A 321 -7.97 -18.54 22.79
CA THR A 321 -7.99 -17.15 23.25
C THR A 321 -6.68 -16.44 22.94
N ILE A 322 -5.54 -17.07 23.26
CA ILE A 322 -4.22 -16.53 22.93
C ILE A 322 -4.05 -16.37 21.41
N LYS A 323 -4.48 -17.38 20.64
CA LYS A 323 -4.44 -17.28 19.17
C LYS A 323 -5.36 -16.19 18.63
N ALA A 324 -6.56 -16.06 19.20
CA ALA A 324 -7.50 -15.01 18.81
C ALA A 324 -6.93 -13.61 19.09
N GLU A 325 -6.29 -13.43 20.26
CA GLU A 325 -5.59 -12.18 20.59
C GLU A 325 -4.40 -11.92 19.65
N GLN A 326 -3.62 -12.95 19.35
CA GLN A 326 -2.52 -12.85 18.40
C GLN A 326 -3.02 -12.50 17.00
N LEU A 327 -4.08 -13.16 16.53
CA LEU A 327 -4.70 -12.87 15.24
C LEU A 327 -5.27 -11.46 15.21
N ASN A 328 -5.93 -11.03 16.28
CA ASN A 328 -6.44 -9.64 16.38
C ASN A 328 -5.31 -8.62 16.37
N ARG A 329 -4.19 -8.91 17.05
CA ARG A 329 -3.00 -8.06 16.97
C ARG A 329 -2.43 -7.99 15.56
N LEU A 330 -2.26 -9.13 14.90
CA LEU A 330 -1.75 -9.17 13.52
C LEU A 330 -2.70 -8.51 12.51
N ALA A 331 -4.01 -8.64 12.74
CA ALA A 331 -5.02 -8.02 11.87
C ALA A 331 -5.05 -6.49 11.98
N ASN A 332 -4.75 -5.93 13.17
CA ASN A 332 -4.99 -4.53 13.47
C ASN A 332 -3.72 -3.70 13.72
N PHE A 333 -2.58 -4.33 14.01
CA PHE A 333 -1.37 -3.63 14.41
C PHE A 333 -0.17 -4.02 13.55
N ASP A 334 0.74 -3.08 13.34
CA ASP A 334 2.02 -3.29 12.69
C ASP A 334 2.97 -4.06 13.61
N PRO A 335 3.51 -5.19 13.20
CA PRO A 335 4.33 -6.05 14.07
C PRO A 335 5.67 -5.43 14.46
N LEU A 336 6.19 -4.48 13.68
CA LEU A 336 7.46 -3.84 13.94
C LEU A 336 7.35 -2.72 14.98
N THR A 337 6.37 -1.84 14.81
CA THR A 337 6.22 -0.61 15.60
C THR A 337 5.15 -0.72 16.68
N GLY A 338 4.26 -1.69 16.60
CA GLY A 338 3.11 -1.83 17.50
C GLY A 338 2.00 -0.81 17.27
N LEU A 339 2.13 0.07 16.29
CA LEU A 339 1.10 1.03 15.89
C LEU A 339 -0.07 0.33 15.17
N ALA A 340 -1.20 1.01 15.01
CA ALA A 340 -2.26 0.55 14.14
C ALA A 340 -1.71 0.33 12.71
N ASN A 341 -2.12 -0.77 12.09
CA ASN A 341 -1.77 -1.05 10.70
C ASN A 341 -2.72 -0.36 9.72
N ARG A 342 -2.51 -0.55 8.42
CA ARG A 342 -3.35 0.03 7.35
C ARG A 342 -4.83 -0.32 7.53
N HIS A 343 -5.14 -1.56 7.88
CA HIS A 343 -6.54 -2.00 8.05
C HIS A 343 -7.23 -1.25 9.19
N LYS A 344 -6.60 -1.21 10.36
CA LYS A 344 -7.15 -0.50 11.53
C LYS A 344 -7.23 1.01 11.30
N PHE A 345 -6.29 1.58 10.56
CA PHE A 345 -6.34 2.98 10.15
C PHE A 345 -7.57 3.27 9.29
N GLN A 346 -7.81 2.46 8.24
CA GLN A 346 -8.94 2.67 7.33
C GLN A 346 -10.28 2.56 8.05
N GLU A 347 -10.43 1.54 8.92
CA GLU A 347 -11.61 1.36 9.75
C GLU A 347 -11.86 2.59 10.64
N ALA A 348 -10.81 3.02 11.36
CA ALA A 348 -10.91 4.15 12.27
C ALA A 348 -11.14 5.49 11.55
N LEU A 349 -10.54 5.69 10.37
CA LEU A 349 -10.77 6.89 9.58
C LEU A 349 -12.22 6.97 9.12
N ALA A 350 -12.77 5.87 8.57
CA ALA A 350 -14.16 5.81 8.13
C ALA A 350 -15.14 6.07 9.28
N GLU A 351 -14.93 5.45 10.44
CA GLU A 351 -15.74 5.68 11.65
C GLU A 351 -15.70 7.13 12.10
N ARG A 352 -14.52 7.74 12.15
CA ARG A 352 -14.35 9.11 12.61
C ARG A 352 -14.90 10.12 11.62
N VAL A 353 -14.75 9.91 10.32
CA VAL A 353 -15.37 10.74 9.27
C VAL A 353 -16.90 10.66 9.37
N GLN A 354 -17.46 9.49 9.63
CA GLN A 354 -18.89 9.37 9.87
C GLN A 354 -19.33 10.15 11.12
N ASN A 355 -18.53 10.16 12.17
CA ASN A 355 -18.78 10.98 13.37
C ASN A 355 -18.67 12.48 13.10
N VAL A 356 -17.84 12.93 12.16
CA VAL A 356 -17.83 14.33 11.69
C VAL A 356 -19.18 14.72 11.13
N VAL A 357 -19.78 13.86 10.30
CA VAL A 357 -21.08 14.13 9.66
C VAL A 357 -22.24 14.09 10.66
N THR A 358 -22.21 13.14 11.61
CA THR A 358 -23.33 12.92 12.55
C THR A 358 -23.27 13.85 13.78
N ASN A 359 -22.09 14.08 14.32
CA ASN A 359 -21.90 14.76 15.61
C ASN A 359 -21.15 16.10 15.48
N ASN A 360 -20.80 16.48 14.25
CA ASN A 360 -20.03 17.71 13.95
C ASN A 360 -18.70 17.81 14.72
N VAL A 361 -18.03 16.67 14.93
CA VAL A 361 -16.72 16.58 15.59
C VAL A 361 -15.62 16.60 14.52
N PRO A 362 -14.93 17.70 14.29
CA PRO A 362 -13.94 17.79 13.23
C PRO A 362 -12.72 16.91 13.52
N ILE A 363 -12.11 16.42 12.47
CA ILE A 363 -10.87 15.66 12.52
C ILE A 363 -9.86 16.20 11.51
N ALA A 364 -8.58 16.08 11.85
CA ALA A 364 -7.51 16.31 10.89
C ALA A 364 -6.74 15.00 10.65
N LEU A 365 -6.42 14.75 9.39
CA LEU A 365 -5.57 13.65 8.99
C LEU A 365 -4.20 14.18 8.59
N LEU A 366 -3.15 13.61 9.19
CA LEU A 366 -1.77 13.81 8.79
C LEU A 366 -1.26 12.54 8.11
N VAL A 367 -0.63 12.69 6.94
CA VAL A 367 0.12 11.64 6.26
C VAL A 367 1.59 12.04 6.28
N LEU A 368 2.45 11.13 6.70
CA LEU A 368 3.87 11.36 6.93
C LEU A 368 4.70 10.37 6.11
N ASP A 369 5.77 10.84 5.50
CA ASP A 369 6.76 10.04 4.75
C ASP A 369 8.18 10.43 5.17
N MET A 370 9.03 9.44 5.45
CA MET A 370 10.39 9.69 5.91
C MET A 370 11.34 9.95 4.74
N ASN A 371 12.02 11.07 4.76
CA ASN A 371 12.91 11.46 3.69
C ASN A 371 14.21 10.66 3.69
N GLY A 372 14.53 10.01 2.56
CA GLY A 372 15.78 9.28 2.40
C GLY A 372 15.87 7.94 3.13
N PHE A 373 14.76 7.40 3.65
CA PHE A 373 14.74 6.13 4.40
C PHE A 373 15.34 4.95 3.62
N LYS A 374 15.12 4.88 2.30
CA LYS A 374 15.76 3.87 1.44
C LYS A 374 17.28 3.95 1.49
N ALA A 375 17.86 5.14 1.47
CA ALA A 375 19.30 5.31 1.54
C ALA A 375 19.88 4.83 2.88
N ILE A 376 19.12 4.96 3.98
CA ILE A 376 19.49 4.42 5.29
C ILE A 376 19.54 2.89 5.23
N ASN A 377 18.51 2.27 4.68
CA ASN A 377 18.49 0.81 4.49
C ASN A 377 19.65 0.31 3.62
N ASP A 378 19.92 1.02 2.52
CA ASP A 378 20.97 0.65 1.57
C ASP A 378 22.38 0.82 2.16
N SER A 379 22.59 1.79 3.07
CA SER A 379 23.90 2.10 3.66
C SER A 379 24.16 1.39 4.99
N MET A 380 23.14 1.23 5.86
CA MET A 380 23.30 0.71 7.23
C MET A 380 22.56 -0.63 7.46
N GLY A 381 21.82 -1.09 6.45
CA GLY A 381 21.06 -2.34 6.49
C GLY A 381 19.65 -2.20 7.10
N HIS A 382 18.79 -3.19 6.84
CA HIS A 382 17.40 -3.18 7.27
C HIS A 382 17.20 -3.12 8.79
N ALA A 383 18.13 -3.68 9.57
CA ALA A 383 18.06 -3.63 11.04
C ALA A 383 18.16 -2.19 11.57
N ALA A 384 18.99 -1.34 10.95
CA ALA A 384 19.08 0.08 11.28
C ALA A 384 17.78 0.82 10.88
N GLY A 385 17.23 0.50 9.70
CA GLY A 385 15.95 1.03 9.27
C GLY A 385 14.81 0.67 10.23
N ASP A 386 14.76 -0.57 10.70
CA ASP A 386 13.75 -1.01 11.69
C ASP A 386 13.85 -0.24 13.02
N GLU A 387 15.07 0.05 13.48
CA GLU A 387 15.30 0.84 14.69
C GLU A 387 14.86 2.31 14.49
N VAL A 388 15.14 2.90 13.31
CA VAL A 388 14.65 4.22 12.92
C VAL A 388 13.12 4.27 12.93
N LEU A 389 12.44 3.27 12.36
CA LEU A 389 10.98 3.20 12.32
C LEU A 389 10.37 3.11 13.74
N LYS A 390 10.95 2.29 14.61
CA LYS A 390 10.52 2.19 16.03
C LYS A 390 10.68 3.51 16.76
N THR A 391 11.85 4.13 16.62
CA THR A 391 12.13 5.43 17.23
C THR A 391 11.17 6.51 16.73
N THR A 392 10.87 6.50 15.44
CA THR A 392 9.90 7.44 14.82
C THR A 392 8.50 7.23 15.41
N ALA A 393 8.04 5.98 15.49
CA ALA A 393 6.75 5.63 16.09
C ALA A 393 6.63 6.15 17.52
N GLU A 394 7.64 5.91 18.36
CA GLU A 394 7.69 6.39 19.73
C GLU A 394 7.67 7.92 19.84
N ARG A 395 8.41 8.60 18.95
CA ARG A 395 8.46 10.07 18.92
C ARG A 395 7.11 10.68 18.56
N ILE A 396 6.39 10.09 17.59
CA ILE A 396 5.04 10.53 17.23
C ILE A 396 4.09 10.31 18.39
N LEU A 397 4.07 9.12 18.99
CA LEU A 397 3.18 8.78 20.12
C LEU A 397 3.34 9.71 21.34
N ARG A 398 4.54 10.22 21.58
CA ARG A 398 4.80 11.16 22.70
C ARG A 398 4.19 12.55 22.46
N ILE A 399 3.83 12.88 21.23
CA ILE A 399 3.35 14.23 20.86
C ILE A 399 1.83 14.27 20.77
N VAL A 400 1.22 13.20 20.28
CA VAL A 400 -0.22 13.10 20.06
C VAL A 400 -0.97 12.73 21.33
N GLY A 401 -2.25 13.08 21.39
CA GLY A 401 -3.12 12.80 22.53
C GLY A 401 -3.61 11.34 22.57
N SER A 402 -4.19 10.94 23.71
CA SER A 402 -4.74 9.58 23.87
C SER A 402 -6.00 9.32 23.01
N ALA A 403 -6.68 10.38 22.56
CA ALA A 403 -7.84 10.29 21.67
C ALA A 403 -7.43 10.15 20.18
N ASP A 404 -6.18 10.49 19.86
CA ASP A 404 -5.66 10.45 18.51
C ASP A 404 -5.23 9.03 18.13
N LEU A 405 -5.15 8.76 16.83
CA LEU A 405 -4.68 7.48 16.34
C LEU A 405 -3.42 7.65 15.51
N VAL A 406 -2.37 6.94 15.90
CA VAL A 406 -1.14 6.83 15.11
C VAL A 406 -1.10 5.48 14.42
N SER A 407 -0.78 5.48 13.13
CA SER A 407 -0.74 4.26 12.34
C SER A 407 0.51 4.22 11.44
N ARG A 408 0.93 3.01 11.08
CA ARG A 408 1.93 2.79 10.04
C ARG A 408 1.30 2.02 8.89
N LEU A 409 1.31 2.60 7.69
CA LEU A 409 0.66 2.00 6.51
C LEU A 409 1.54 0.96 5.82
N GLY A 410 2.85 1.09 5.95
CA GLY A 410 3.88 0.23 5.39
C GLY A 410 5.14 1.02 5.04
N GLY A 411 6.28 0.35 4.90
CA GLY A 411 7.55 1.04 4.61
C GLY A 411 7.86 2.14 5.62
N ASP A 412 8.02 3.36 5.14
CA ASP A 412 8.31 4.60 5.86
C ASP A 412 7.11 5.56 6.00
N GLU A 413 5.89 5.07 5.68
CA GLU A 413 4.66 5.85 5.73
C GLU A 413 3.95 5.70 7.08
N PHE A 414 3.69 6.83 7.74
CA PHE A 414 2.89 6.93 8.95
C PHE A 414 1.67 7.82 8.75
N THR A 415 0.65 7.61 9.58
CA THR A 415 -0.53 8.48 9.60
C THR A 415 -0.92 8.83 11.02
N VAL A 416 -1.51 10.01 11.19
CA VAL A 416 -2.07 10.47 12.46
C VAL A 416 -3.46 11.04 12.22
N ILE A 417 -4.46 10.52 12.93
CA ILE A 417 -5.80 11.09 12.93
C ILE A 417 -5.96 11.88 14.24
N LEU A 418 -6.05 13.18 14.13
CA LEU A 418 -6.27 14.10 15.24
C LEU A 418 -7.76 14.33 15.44
N GLN A 419 -8.23 14.27 16.69
CA GLN A 419 -9.63 14.55 17.04
C GLN A 419 -9.79 15.96 17.61
N ASN A 420 -11.00 16.52 17.45
CA ASN A 420 -11.36 17.85 17.98
C ASN A 420 -10.43 18.98 17.54
N THR A 421 -9.87 18.89 16.35
CA THR A 421 -8.94 19.88 15.79
C THR A 421 -9.67 20.70 14.75
N ASN A 422 -9.95 21.97 15.06
CA ASN A 422 -10.78 22.88 14.25
C ASN A 422 -9.97 23.91 13.47
N SER A 423 -8.71 24.09 13.80
CA SER A 423 -7.87 25.17 13.31
C SER A 423 -6.68 24.62 12.54
N VAL A 424 -6.43 25.15 11.35
CA VAL A 424 -5.21 24.85 10.57
C VAL A 424 -3.96 25.15 11.40
N SER A 425 -3.99 26.22 12.20
CA SER A 425 -2.89 26.61 13.09
C SER A 425 -2.55 25.54 14.13
N ASP A 426 -3.56 24.87 14.71
CA ASP A 426 -3.33 23.80 15.68
C ASP A 426 -2.73 22.56 15.02
N ILE A 427 -3.22 22.23 13.81
CA ILE A 427 -2.68 21.14 12.99
C ILE A 427 -1.21 21.40 12.66
N GLU A 428 -0.89 22.61 12.22
CA GLU A 428 0.47 23.03 11.90
C GLU A 428 1.38 22.99 13.14
N ALA A 429 0.87 23.42 14.29
CA ALA A 429 1.61 23.37 15.54
C ALA A 429 1.97 21.92 15.95
N ILE A 430 1.01 20.99 15.84
CA ILE A 430 1.25 19.57 16.13
C ILE A 430 2.21 18.97 15.08
N ALA A 431 1.98 19.20 13.80
CA ALA A 431 2.83 18.72 12.72
C ALA A 431 4.28 19.22 12.85
N ASN A 432 4.47 20.50 13.17
CA ASN A 432 5.80 21.08 13.40
C ASN A 432 6.50 20.48 14.64
N ARG A 433 5.75 20.15 15.70
CA ARG A 433 6.29 19.42 16.86
C ARG A 433 6.74 18.01 16.44
N ILE A 434 5.96 17.32 15.61
CA ILE A 434 6.32 16.00 15.07
C ILE A 434 7.59 16.11 14.23
N ILE A 435 7.66 17.06 13.28
CA ILE A 435 8.84 17.31 12.45
C ILE A 435 10.06 17.53 13.34
N LYS A 436 9.98 18.47 14.28
CA LYS A 436 11.08 18.79 15.20
C LYS A 436 11.55 17.59 16.01
N SER A 437 10.63 16.73 16.43
CA SER A 437 10.95 15.52 17.19
C SER A 437 11.62 14.46 16.31
N ILE A 438 11.12 14.24 15.12
CA ILE A 438 11.67 13.23 14.19
C ILE A 438 13.05 13.67 13.69
N THR A 439 13.21 14.94 13.33
CA THR A 439 14.49 15.48 12.81
C THR A 439 15.57 15.64 13.89
N ALA A 440 15.23 15.55 15.16
CA ALA A 440 16.23 15.48 16.21
C ALA A 440 17.11 14.24 16.08
N PRO A 441 18.43 14.31 16.39
CA PRO A 441 19.34 13.18 16.22
C PRO A 441 18.81 11.90 16.85
N MET A 442 18.92 10.77 16.12
CA MET A 442 18.62 9.43 16.59
C MET A 442 19.91 8.66 16.80
N GLN A 443 20.05 7.96 17.93
CA GLN A 443 21.17 7.06 18.15
C GLN A 443 20.80 5.69 17.58
N ILE A 444 21.35 5.33 16.43
CA ILE A 444 21.09 4.08 15.72
C ILE A 444 22.41 3.32 15.64
N GLN A 445 22.46 2.13 16.21
CA GLN A 445 23.67 1.30 16.25
C GLN A 445 24.92 2.06 16.75
N GLY A 446 24.73 3.00 17.69
CA GLY A 446 25.82 3.80 18.26
C GLY A 446 26.27 5.01 17.40
N GLN A 447 25.59 5.26 16.28
CA GLN A 447 25.86 6.43 15.43
C GLN A 447 24.69 7.42 15.51
N GLY A 448 25.01 8.71 15.47
CA GLY A 448 24.02 9.77 15.40
C GLY A 448 23.49 9.93 13.98
N LEU A 449 22.21 9.67 13.75
CA LEU A 449 21.54 9.77 12.45
C LEU A 449 20.51 10.90 12.47
N TYR A 450 20.43 11.66 11.38
CA TYR A 450 19.41 12.67 11.14
C TYR A 450 18.48 12.17 10.05
N VAL A 451 17.16 12.19 10.32
CA VAL A 451 16.13 11.74 9.38
C VAL A 451 15.13 12.85 9.18
N GLY A 452 14.88 13.23 7.94
CA GLY A 452 13.84 14.17 7.59
C GLY A 452 12.47 13.48 7.49
N VAL A 453 11.40 14.28 7.61
CA VAL A 453 10.04 13.82 7.39
C VAL A 453 9.26 14.89 6.62
N SER A 454 8.40 14.44 5.71
CA SER A 454 7.44 15.30 4.99
C SER A 454 6.04 14.95 5.45
N ILE A 455 5.26 15.98 5.81
CA ILE A 455 3.90 15.83 6.36
C ILE A 455 2.93 16.55 5.45
N GLY A 456 1.83 15.87 5.10
CA GLY A 456 0.67 16.49 4.48
C GLY A 456 -0.54 16.39 5.38
N SER A 457 -1.36 17.44 5.41
CA SER A 457 -2.57 17.46 6.24
C SER A 457 -3.82 17.75 5.42
N SER A 458 -4.92 17.15 5.84
CA SER A 458 -6.29 17.44 5.37
C SER A 458 -7.26 17.49 6.55
N LEU A 459 -8.36 18.22 6.41
CA LEU A 459 -9.31 18.53 7.46
C LEU A 459 -10.74 18.15 7.06
N ALA A 460 -11.43 17.36 7.86
CA ALA A 460 -12.86 17.13 7.73
C ALA A 460 -13.64 17.94 8.77
N PRO A 461 -14.75 18.61 8.35
CA PRO A 461 -15.44 18.48 7.06
C PRO A 461 -14.98 19.49 5.99
N VAL A 462 -13.94 20.28 6.21
CA VAL A 462 -13.55 21.41 5.35
C VAL A 462 -13.12 20.95 3.95
N ASP A 463 -12.24 19.95 3.88
CA ASP A 463 -11.69 19.47 2.61
C ASP A 463 -12.57 18.35 2.03
N SER A 464 -12.99 17.40 2.86
CA SER A 464 -13.94 16.34 2.46
C SER A 464 -14.65 15.72 3.67
N THR A 465 -15.80 15.08 3.41
CA THR A 465 -16.52 14.17 4.31
C THR A 465 -16.48 12.73 3.84
N ASP A 466 -15.62 12.42 2.89
CA ASP A 466 -15.30 11.08 2.42
C ASP A 466 -13.90 10.69 2.91
N ALA A 467 -13.77 9.47 3.47
CA ALA A 467 -12.53 9.01 4.09
C ALA A 467 -11.41 8.81 3.05
N ASP A 468 -11.74 8.28 1.87
CA ASP A 468 -10.77 8.01 0.82
C ASP A 468 -10.30 9.32 0.16
N GLU A 469 -11.23 10.27 -0.03
CA GLU A 469 -10.85 11.61 -0.51
C GLU A 469 -9.98 12.35 0.50
N LEU A 470 -10.33 12.30 1.79
CA LEU A 470 -9.56 12.94 2.85
C LEU A 470 -8.12 12.40 2.90
N PHE A 471 -7.98 11.07 2.77
CA PHE A 471 -6.66 10.43 2.68
C PHE A 471 -5.91 10.88 1.42
N CYS A 472 -6.56 10.87 0.27
CA CYS A 472 -5.96 11.32 -0.99
C CYS A 472 -5.48 12.78 -0.92
N PHE A 473 -6.23 13.65 -0.23
CA PHE A 473 -5.89 15.05 -0.07
C PHE A 473 -4.69 15.26 0.87
N ALA A 474 -4.63 14.53 1.99
CA ALA A 474 -3.47 14.55 2.87
C ALA A 474 -2.22 14.00 2.19
N ASP A 475 -2.34 12.90 1.42
CA ASP A 475 -1.24 12.32 0.65
C ASP A 475 -0.75 13.27 -0.45
N THR A 476 -1.68 13.94 -1.13
CA THR A 476 -1.38 15.00 -2.09
C THR A 476 -0.57 16.12 -1.45
N ALA A 477 -0.98 16.59 -0.28
CA ALA A 477 -0.26 17.63 0.47
C ALA A 477 1.12 17.13 0.93
N MET A 478 1.23 15.91 1.41
CA MET A 478 2.51 15.30 1.81
C MET A 478 3.49 15.23 0.63
N TYR A 479 3.00 14.83 -0.55
CA TYR A 479 3.84 14.83 -1.75
C TYR A 479 4.32 16.24 -2.12
N VAL A 480 3.48 17.28 -1.99
CA VAL A 480 3.87 18.68 -2.19
C VAL A 480 4.93 19.08 -1.17
N ALA A 481 4.74 18.78 0.12
CA ALA A 481 5.73 19.05 1.17
C ALA A 481 7.09 18.40 0.87
N LYS A 482 7.07 17.15 0.38
CA LYS A 482 8.26 16.39 0.02
C LYS A 482 9.02 17.01 -1.16
N THR A 483 8.29 17.43 -2.19
CA THR A 483 8.90 17.99 -3.41
C THR A 483 9.36 19.43 -3.25
N SER A 484 8.68 20.22 -2.41
CA SER A 484 9.06 21.61 -2.10
C SER A 484 10.09 21.71 -0.97
N GLN A 485 10.44 20.61 -0.31
CA GLN A 485 11.34 20.55 0.85
C GLN A 485 10.86 21.41 2.05
N GLN A 486 9.58 21.72 2.13
CA GLN A 486 9.02 22.57 3.20
C GLN A 486 8.74 21.82 4.49
N GLY A 487 8.81 20.49 4.48
CA GLY A 487 8.52 19.63 5.64
C GLY A 487 7.04 19.46 5.95
N LEU A 488 6.21 20.48 5.78
CA LEU A 488 4.76 20.48 6.01
C LEU A 488 4.01 21.17 4.87
N ALA A 489 2.89 20.59 4.46
CA ALA A 489 1.89 21.26 3.62
C ALA A 489 0.48 20.90 4.06
N THR A 490 -0.40 21.88 4.13
CA THR A 490 -1.84 21.68 4.32
C THR A 490 -2.52 21.65 2.95
N TYR A 491 -3.44 20.73 2.76
CA TYR A 491 -4.12 20.55 1.49
C TYR A 491 -4.81 21.82 1.01
N THR A 492 -4.69 22.12 -0.26
CA THR A 492 -5.52 23.07 -0.99
C THR A 492 -5.93 22.46 -2.34
N PRO A 493 -7.09 22.83 -2.90
CA PRO A 493 -7.55 22.32 -4.20
C PRO A 493 -6.55 22.53 -5.34
N GLU A 494 -5.77 23.63 -5.28
CA GLU A 494 -4.74 23.98 -6.28
C GLU A 494 -3.61 22.93 -6.31
N MET A 495 -3.35 22.24 -5.19
CA MET A 495 -2.34 21.16 -5.14
C MET A 495 -2.75 19.99 -6.04
N THR A 496 -4.01 19.59 -6.00
CA THR A 496 -4.53 18.50 -6.87
C THR A 496 -4.41 18.87 -8.35
N GLU A 497 -4.77 20.12 -8.69
CA GLU A 497 -4.63 20.62 -10.05
C GLU A 497 -3.16 20.65 -10.50
N SER A 498 -2.27 21.13 -9.63
CA SER A 498 -0.81 21.19 -9.88
C SER A 498 -0.22 19.80 -10.10
N LEU A 499 -0.62 18.79 -9.30
CA LEU A 499 -0.18 17.41 -9.47
C LEU A 499 -0.71 16.78 -10.76
N ARG A 500 -1.97 17.04 -11.13
CA ARG A 500 -2.52 16.58 -12.41
C ARG A 500 -1.74 17.17 -13.58
N LYS A 501 -1.45 18.48 -13.53
CA LYS A 501 -0.60 19.16 -14.53
C LYS A 501 0.79 18.53 -14.58
N ARG A 502 1.43 18.33 -13.44
CA ARG A 502 2.75 17.71 -13.35
C ARG A 502 2.78 16.30 -13.96
N ARG A 503 1.85 15.42 -13.59
CA ARG A 503 1.73 14.07 -14.18
C ARG A 503 1.49 14.09 -15.68
N SER A 504 0.64 15.04 -16.15
CA SER A 504 0.41 15.26 -17.57
C SER A 504 1.70 15.65 -18.28
N LEU A 505 2.50 16.57 -17.69
CA LEU A 505 3.78 16.98 -18.22
C LEU A 505 4.80 15.83 -18.23
N GLU A 506 4.91 15.05 -17.16
CA GLU A 506 5.78 13.87 -17.08
C GLU A 506 5.50 12.86 -18.19
N ASN A 507 4.22 12.52 -18.41
CA ASN A 507 3.82 11.62 -19.48
C ASN A 507 4.18 12.16 -20.87
N ARG A 508 4.08 13.46 -21.08
CA ARG A 508 4.41 14.12 -22.35
C ARG A 508 5.92 14.25 -22.57
N LEU A 509 6.70 14.46 -21.51
CA LEU A 509 8.17 14.47 -21.57
C LEU A 509 8.74 13.16 -22.08
N ALA A 510 8.06 12.04 -21.79
CA ALA A 510 8.44 10.74 -22.32
C ALA A 510 8.43 10.78 -23.86
N GLY A 511 9.61 10.71 -24.47
CA GLY A 511 9.80 10.75 -25.92
C GLY A 511 9.85 12.15 -26.56
N ALA A 512 9.87 13.23 -25.79
CA ALA A 512 9.95 14.62 -26.31
C ALA A 512 11.20 14.84 -27.19
N ILE A 513 12.35 14.22 -26.87
CA ILE A 513 13.55 14.23 -27.71
C ILE A 513 13.25 13.64 -29.12
N LYS A 514 12.58 12.47 -29.15
CA LYS A 514 12.27 11.78 -30.41
C LYS A 514 11.28 12.57 -31.28
N ARG A 515 10.39 13.34 -30.65
CA ARG A 515 9.44 14.20 -31.34
C ARG A 515 10.00 15.57 -31.72
N ASN A 516 11.29 15.85 -31.43
CA ASN A 516 11.97 17.13 -31.69
C ASN A 516 11.24 18.33 -31.03
N GLU A 517 10.71 18.13 -29.84
CA GLU A 517 9.97 19.17 -29.11
C GLU A 517 10.90 20.11 -28.31
N PHE A 518 12.17 19.74 -28.14
CA PHE A 518 13.16 20.58 -27.50
C PHE A 518 13.88 21.50 -28.51
N SER A 519 14.15 22.72 -28.07
CA SER A 519 14.99 23.69 -28.77
C SER A 519 15.93 24.36 -27.77
N VAL A 520 17.00 24.94 -28.27
CA VAL A 520 17.96 25.72 -27.47
C VAL A 520 17.89 27.17 -27.94
N VAL A 521 17.75 28.08 -26.99
CA VAL A 521 17.87 29.52 -27.20
C VAL A 521 19.10 30.02 -26.45
N TYR A 522 19.61 31.16 -26.82
CA TYR A 522 20.89 31.67 -26.35
C TYR A 522 20.68 33.05 -25.77
N GLN A 523 21.15 33.27 -24.54
CA GLN A 523 21.10 34.57 -23.89
C GLN A 523 22.53 35.16 -23.83
N PRO A 524 22.71 36.39 -24.35
CA PRO A 524 24.06 37.00 -24.35
C PRO A 524 24.49 37.39 -22.95
N GLN A 525 25.80 37.25 -22.72
CA GLN A 525 26.54 37.72 -21.54
C GLN A 525 27.55 38.78 -22.03
N ALA A 526 27.51 39.97 -21.44
CA ALA A 526 28.36 41.07 -21.84
C ALA A 526 29.34 41.43 -20.73
N ASP A 527 30.57 41.74 -21.13
CA ASP A 527 31.56 42.36 -20.27
C ASP A 527 31.13 43.81 -19.95
N ILE A 528 31.10 44.17 -18.66
CA ILE A 528 30.59 45.49 -18.22
C ILE A 528 31.49 46.62 -18.66
N ALA A 529 32.83 46.43 -18.69
CA ALA A 529 33.76 47.50 -19.04
C ALA A 529 33.75 47.84 -20.53
N SER A 530 33.73 46.81 -21.39
CA SER A 530 33.70 46.98 -22.85
C SER A 530 32.29 47.05 -23.45
N ASN A 531 31.31 46.61 -22.72
CA ASN A 531 29.93 46.40 -23.17
C ASN A 531 29.85 45.52 -24.44
N GLN A 532 30.81 44.56 -24.55
CA GLN A 532 30.81 43.61 -25.66
C GLN A 532 30.30 42.24 -25.19
N VAL A 533 29.54 41.60 -26.08
CA VAL A 533 29.10 40.23 -25.81
C VAL A 533 30.29 39.28 -25.93
N THR A 534 30.59 38.58 -24.84
CA THR A 534 31.73 37.65 -24.72
C THR A 534 31.31 36.18 -24.67
N ALA A 535 30.11 35.94 -24.25
CA ALA A 535 29.54 34.57 -24.09
C ALA A 535 28.03 34.54 -24.32
N PHE A 536 27.52 33.35 -24.45
CA PHE A 536 26.07 33.08 -24.53
C PHE A 536 25.72 31.88 -23.62
N GLU A 537 24.70 32.01 -22.83
CA GLU A 537 24.14 30.90 -22.08
C GLU A 537 23.12 30.12 -22.94
N ALA A 538 23.29 28.81 -23.02
CA ALA A 538 22.42 27.88 -23.73
C ALA A 538 21.24 27.43 -22.84
N LEU A 539 20.07 27.90 -23.20
CA LEU A 539 18.85 27.69 -22.43
C LEU A 539 17.89 26.77 -23.17
N ILE A 540 17.56 25.63 -22.59
CA ILE A 540 16.58 24.68 -23.16
C ILE A 540 15.17 25.26 -23.13
N ARG A 541 14.41 25.01 -24.18
CA ARG A 541 12.97 25.30 -24.28
C ARG A 541 12.23 24.05 -24.74
N TRP A 542 11.10 23.79 -24.14
CA TRP A 542 10.24 22.67 -24.53
C TRP A 542 8.97 23.22 -25.19
N ASN A 543 8.80 22.93 -26.47
CA ASN A 543 7.57 23.26 -27.21
C ASN A 543 6.63 22.06 -27.16
N ASN A 544 5.63 22.13 -26.32
CA ASN A 544 4.62 21.13 -26.16
C ASN A 544 3.34 21.55 -26.90
N ASN A 545 3.16 21.05 -28.13
CA ASN A 545 2.01 21.35 -28.99
C ASN A 545 1.78 22.89 -29.19
N GLY A 546 2.84 23.64 -29.48
CA GLY A 546 2.77 25.06 -29.69
C GLY A 546 2.84 25.94 -28.44
N LYS A 547 2.80 25.32 -27.23
CA LYS A 547 3.00 26.01 -25.95
C LYS A 547 4.43 25.80 -25.47
N ILE A 548 5.16 26.88 -25.25
CA ILE A 548 6.49 26.83 -24.65
C ILE A 548 6.34 26.65 -23.14
N ILE A 549 6.86 25.54 -22.63
CA ILE A 549 6.91 25.23 -21.21
C ILE A 549 8.25 25.73 -20.65
N PRO A 550 8.25 26.52 -19.55
CA PRO A 550 9.51 27.03 -18.97
C PRO A 550 10.33 25.91 -18.32
N PRO A 551 11.68 26.02 -18.31
CA PRO A 551 12.57 25.01 -17.70
C PRO A 551 12.25 24.68 -16.25
N LEU A 552 11.87 25.65 -15.45
CA LEU A 552 11.48 25.48 -14.05
C LEU A 552 10.32 24.45 -13.84
N GLU A 553 9.46 24.26 -14.85
CA GLU A 553 8.36 23.31 -14.76
C GLU A 553 8.76 21.89 -15.17
N PHE A 554 9.72 21.70 -16.11
CA PHE A 554 10.01 20.38 -16.66
C PHE A 554 11.39 19.81 -16.31
N VAL A 555 12.38 20.67 -16.02
CA VAL A 555 13.74 20.19 -15.66
C VAL A 555 13.71 19.35 -14.38
N PRO A 556 13.00 19.75 -13.30
CA PRO A 556 12.86 18.90 -12.11
C PRO A 556 12.20 17.53 -12.38
N LEU A 557 11.31 17.46 -13.39
CA LEU A 557 10.67 16.18 -13.79
C LEU A 557 11.68 15.27 -14.51
N LEU A 558 12.53 15.87 -15.38
CA LEU A 558 13.61 15.14 -16.06
C LEU A 558 14.66 14.63 -15.06
N GLU A 559 14.92 15.40 -14.02
CA GLU A 559 15.84 15.01 -12.93
C GLU A 559 15.24 13.86 -12.11
N GLY A 560 13.99 13.98 -11.69
CA GLY A 560 13.28 12.97 -10.89
C GLY A 560 13.20 11.60 -11.56
N ASN A 561 13.12 11.55 -12.90
CA ASN A 561 13.02 10.30 -13.67
C ASN A 561 14.35 9.89 -14.36
N GLY A 562 15.44 10.63 -14.13
CA GLY A 562 16.77 10.37 -14.69
C GLY A 562 16.92 10.67 -16.20
N GLN A 563 15.88 11.16 -16.87
CA GLN A 563 15.95 11.52 -18.29
C GLN A 563 16.84 12.75 -18.55
N ILE A 564 17.11 13.53 -17.50
CA ILE A 564 17.98 14.72 -17.59
C ILE A 564 19.36 14.39 -18.16
N VAL A 565 19.91 13.19 -17.95
CA VAL A 565 21.18 12.78 -18.52
C VAL A 565 21.11 12.79 -20.05
N LYS A 566 20.08 12.20 -20.63
CA LYS A 566 19.89 12.13 -22.10
C LYS A 566 19.57 13.51 -22.70
N VAL A 567 18.70 14.26 -22.02
CA VAL A 567 18.31 15.60 -22.45
C VAL A 567 19.51 16.55 -22.36
N GLY A 568 20.27 16.50 -21.26
CA GLY A 568 21.47 17.30 -21.07
C GLY A 568 22.56 16.98 -22.09
N GLN A 569 22.77 15.69 -22.43
CA GLN A 569 23.66 15.30 -23.52
C GLN A 569 23.20 15.91 -24.87
N TRP A 570 21.91 15.91 -25.12
CA TRP A 570 21.33 16.51 -26.32
C TRP A 570 21.56 18.03 -26.34
N VAL A 571 21.28 18.74 -25.23
CA VAL A 571 21.52 20.19 -25.09
C VAL A 571 22.98 20.50 -25.31
N PHE A 572 23.89 19.74 -24.68
CA PHE A 572 25.33 19.91 -24.80
C PHE A 572 25.80 19.77 -26.27
N ASN A 573 25.28 18.76 -26.98
CA ASN A 573 25.57 18.59 -28.40
C ASN A 573 25.05 19.77 -29.25
N GLN A 574 23.81 20.26 -28.98
CA GLN A 574 23.26 21.41 -29.72
C GLN A 574 24.07 22.70 -29.45
N ALA A 575 24.42 22.92 -28.20
CA ALA A 575 25.21 24.09 -27.79
C ALA A 575 26.61 24.08 -28.45
N CYS A 576 27.31 22.97 -28.40
CA CYS A 576 28.61 22.82 -29.08
C CYS A 576 28.51 22.97 -30.61
N ALA A 577 27.44 22.39 -31.23
CA ALA A 577 27.22 22.54 -32.67
C ALA A 577 26.97 24.03 -33.05
N GLN A 578 26.27 24.78 -32.22
CA GLN A 578 26.02 26.20 -32.45
C GLN A 578 27.32 27.05 -32.24
N CYS A 579 28.09 26.75 -31.19
CA CYS A 579 29.37 27.39 -30.93
C CYS A 579 30.32 27.18 -32.11
N ALA A 580 30.40 25.96 -32.66
CA ALA A 580 31.20 25.66 -33.86
C ALA A 580 30.76 26.48 -35.09
N LYS A 581 29.47 26.70 -35.27
CA LYS A 581 28.97 27.58 -36.33
C LYS A 581 29.44 29.03 -36.13
N TRP A 582 29.39 29.58 -34.92
CA TRP A 582 29.89 30.91 -34.61
C TRP A 582 31.38 31.02 -34.86
N LEU A 583 32.14 30.03 -34.44
CA LEU A 583 33.62 29.96 -34.68
C LEU A 583 33.92 29.93 -36.18
N ALA A 584 33.22 29.12 -36.96
CA ALA A 584 33.41 29.02 -38.42
C ALA A 584 33.06 30.32 -39.15
N LEU A 585 32.22 31.17 -38.59
CA LEU A 585 31.83 32.48 -39.11
C LEU A 585 32.79 33.61 -38.66
N GLY A 586 33.92 33.25 -38.00
CA GLY A 586 34.89 34.22 -37.53
C GLY A 586 34.46 35.06 -36.32
N ARG A 587 33.43 34.62 -35.61
CA ARG A 587 32.90 35.27 -34.39
C ARG A 587 32.95 34.36 -33.21
N PRO A 588 34.14 34.05 -32.68
CA PRO A 588 34.26 33.17 -31.53
C PRO A 588 33.58 33.78 -30.30
N ALA A 589 32.68 33.04 -29.71
CA ALA A 589 32.05 33.38 -28.44
C ALA A 589 31.99 32.15 -27.56
N ARG A 590 32.17 32.33 -26.27
CA ARG A 590 32.02 31.25 -25.28
C ARG A 590 30.54 30.82 -25.25
N ILE A 591 30.33 29.54 -24.93
CA ILE A 591 29.02 28.99 -24.68
C ILE A 591 28.95 28.38 -23.28
N ALA A 592 28.07 28.90 -22.48
CA ALA A 592 27.82 28.44 -21.14
C ALA A 592 26.63 27.46 -21.14
N ILE A 593 26.78 26.34 -20.45
CA ILE A 593 25.84 25.23 -20.50
C ILE A 593 25.55 24.75 -19.07
N ASN A 594 24.27 24.79 -18.66
CA ASN A 594 23.79 24.32 -17.39
C ASN A 594 23.92 22.80 -17.26
N ILE A 595 24.53 22.33 -16.18
CA ILE A 595 24.78 20.92 -15.88
C ILE A 595 24.02 20.51 -14.63
N SER A 596 23.03 19.61 -14.81
CA SER A 596 22.32 19.05 -13.67
C SER A 596 23.22 18.21 -12.75
N PRO A 597 23.04 18.28 -11.42
CA PRO A 597 23.74 17.42 -10.48
C PRO A 597 23.65 15.91 -10.79
N ILE A 598 22.52 15.47 -11.33
CA ILE A 598 22.33 14.07 -11.73
C ILE A 598 23.15 13.73 -12.96
N GLN A 599 23.20 14.63 -13.94
CA GLN A 599 24.01 14.48 -15.14
C GLN A 599 25.50 14.48 -14.80
N PHE A 600 25.95 15.37 -13.89
CA PHE A 600 27.35 15.44 -13.46
C PHE A 600 27.83 14.17 -12.74
N ARG A 601 26.94 13.49 -11.99
CA ARG A 601 27.25 12.24 -11.30
C ARG A 601 27.40 11.05 -12.24
N ASP A 602 26.88 11.13 -13.46
CA ASP A 602 27.04 10.08 -14.46
C ASP A 602 28.52 9.72 -14.64
N VAL A 603 28.82 8.43 -14.71
CA VAL A 603 30.22 7.92 -14.86
C VAL A 603 30.83 8.38 -16.18
N ASP A 604 30.02 8.47 -17.23
CA ASP A 604 30.46 8.82 -18.57
C ASP A 604 30.44 10.31 -18.87
N PHE A 605 30.09 11.15 -17.90
CA PHE A 605 29.91 12.59 -18.11
C PHE A 605 31.16 13.27 -18.67
N THR A 606 32.33 13.14 -18.02
CA THR A 606 33.57 13.78 -18.46
C THR A 606 34.00 13.31 -19.84
N ARG A 607 33.84 12.02 -20.13
CA ARG A 607 34.07 11.44 -21.44
C ARG A 607 33.18 12.07 -22.50
N HIS A 608 31.88 12.14 -22.22
CA HIS A 608 30.91 12.72 -23.15
C HIS A 608 31.20 14.18 -23.50
N VAL A 609 31.57 14.99 -22.49
CA VAL A 609 31.98 16.38 -22.69
C VAL A 609 33.19 16.47 -23.63
N LYS A 610 34.29 15.74 -23.32
CA LYS A 610 35.50 15.74 -24.12
C LYS A 610 35.27 15.27 -25.56
N ASP A 611 34.53 14.18 -25.73
CA ASP A 611 34.24 13.62 -27.04
C ASP A 611 33.37 14.55 -27.89
N THR A 612 32.38 15.24 -27.27
CA THR A 612 31.57 16.21 -27.99
C THR A 612 32.33 17.44 -28.42
N ILE A 613 33.21 17.98 -27.56
CA ILE A 613 34.09 19.11 -27.91
C ILE A 613 35.01 18.74 -29.07
N ARG A 614 35.63 17.55 -29.01
CA ARG A 614 36.46 17.03 -30.10
C ARG A 614 35.67 16.84 -31.39
N LYS A 615 34.49 16.27 -31.32
CA LYS A 615 33.59 16.04 -32.48
C LYS A 615 33.33 17.31 -33.26
N TYR A 616 33.18 18.45 -32.60
CA TYR A 616 32.92 19.73 -33.23
C TYR A 616 34.18 20.59 -33.43
N ASN A 617 35.39 20.03 -33.18
CA ASN A 617 36.69 20.72 -33.29
C ASN A 617 36.70 22.08 -32.55
N LEU A 618 36.09 22.14 -31.37
CA LEU A 618 36.05 23.36 -30.59
C LEU A 618 37.27 23.51 -29.71
N PRO A 619 37.81 24.72 -29.59
CA PRO A 619 38.72 25.06 -28.48
C PRO A 619 37.95 24.88 -27.16
N ALA A 620 38.50 24.09 -26.22
CA ALA A 620 37.80 23.74 -24.99
C ALA A 620 37.47 24.96 -24.11
N ASN A 621 38.28 26.01 -24.20
CA ASN A 621 38.08 27.29 -23.48
C ASN A 621 36.88 28.09 -23.96
N LEU A 622 36.24 27.71 -25.07
CA LEU A 622 34.99 28.29 -25.54
C LEU A 622 33.77 27.58 -24.90
N VAL A 623 33.98 26.50 -24.17
CA VAL A 623 32.89 25.77 -23.49
C VAL A 623 32.99 26.02 -21.98
N GLU A 624 31.94 26.56 -21.42
CA GLU A 624 31.79 26.84 -20.00
C GLU A 624 30.70 25.92 -19.43
N LEU A 625 30.99 25.26 -18.31
CA LEU A 625 30.08 24.34 -17.62
C LEU A 625 29.55 25.04 -16.37
N GLU A 626 28.25 25.29 -16.35
CA GLU A 626 27.56 25.92 -15.22
C GLU A 626 27.05 24.85 -14.27
N ILE A 627 27.52 24.87 -13.04
CA ILE A 627 27.16 23.92 -11.99
C ILE A 627 26.55 24.66 -10.80
N THR A 628 25.50 24.10 -10.21
CA THR A 628 24.86 24.72 -9.04
C THR A 628 25.72 24.54 -7.79
N GLU A 629 25.61 25.49 -6.85
CA GLU A 629 26.27 25.46 -5.54
C GLU A 629 26.04 24.13 -4.80
N GLY A 630 24.84 23.60 -4.82
CA GLY A 630 24.48 22.34 -4.14
C GLY A 630 25.23 21.09 -4.64
N LEU A 631 25.80 21.13 -5.84
CA LEU A 631 26.63 20.05 -6.36
C LEU A 631 27.96 19.96 -5.65
N LEU A 632 28.52 21.10 -5.25
CA LEU A 632 29.85 21.21 -4.64
C LEU A 632 29.91 20.65 -3.21
N VAL A 633 28.80 20.58 -2.52
CA VAL A 633 28.73 20.13 -1.11
C VAL A 633 28.59 18.61 -0.99
N LYS A 634 27.97 17.96 -1.98
CA LYS A 634 27.74 16.51 -1.97
C LYS A 634 28.85 15.79 -2.70
N ASP A 635 29.56 14.88 -2.05
CA ASP A 635 30.64 14.05 -2.61
C ASP A 635 31.82 14.90 -3.20
N ILE A 636 32.45 15.67 -2.31
CA ILE A 636 33.46 16.66 -2.65
C ILE A 636 34.66 16.06 -3.40
N GLU A 637 35.13 14.88 -3.01
CA GLU A 637 36.32 14.25 -3.62
C GLU A 637 36.10 13.89 -5.09
N ASN A 638 34.97 13.23 -5.39
CA ASN A 638 34.65 12.80 -6.75
C ASN A 638 34.26 13.99 -7.63
N THR A 639 33.53 14.95 -7.07
CA THR A 639 33.19 16.21 -7.76
C THR A 639 34.47 17.00 -8.11
N SER A 640 35.35 17.20 -7.17
CA SER A 640 36.64 17.90 -7.37
C SER A 640 37.45 17.23 -8.46
N LYS A 641 37.61 15.90 -8.42
CA LYS A 641 38.36 15.15 -9.42
C LYS A 641 37.83 15.37 -10.85
N LYS A 642 36.52 15.29 -11.04
CA LYS A 642 35.92 15.54 -12.35
C LYS A 642 36.08 16.98 -12.82
N LEU A 643 35.98 17.96 -11.91
CA LEU A 643 36.17 19.37 -12.24
C LEU A 643 37.63 19.65 -12.66
N PHE A 644 38.62 19.12 -11.95
CA PHE A 644 40.03 19.23 -12.36
C PHE A 644 40.27 18.58 -13.71
N GLU A 645 39.74 17.39 -13.96
CA GLU A 645 39.84 16.69 -15.24
C GLU A 645 39.31 17.51 -16.44
N LEU A 646 38.17 18.19 -16.23
CA LEU A 646 37.55 19.06 -17.25
C LEU A 646 38.34 20.38 -17.41
N LYS A 647 38.87 20.89 -16.32
CA LYS A 647 39.72 22.08 -16.33
C LYS A 647 41.06 21.85 -17.05
N GLU A 648 41.70 20.73 -16.77
CA GLU A 648 42.93 20.31 -17.49
C GLU A 648 42.69 20.10 -18.98
N PHE A 649 41.51 19.63 -19.35
CA PHE A 649 41.10 19.53 -20.75
C PHE A 649 40.90 20.89 -21.41
N GLY A 650 40.76 21.98 -20.61
CA GLY A 650 40.65 23.37 -21.05
C GLY A 650 39.26 23.98 -20.93
N CYS A 651 38.28 23.27 -20.40
CA CYS A 651 36.94 23.83 -20.18
C CYS A 651 36.96 24.93 -19.10
N ARG A 652 36.07 25.90 -19.21
CA ARG A 652 35.75 26.82 -18.11
C ARG A 652 34.65 26.24 -17.21
N ILE A 653 34.69 26.62 -15.95
CA ILE A 653 33.75 26.16 -14.94
C ILE A 653 33.17 27.38 -14.23
N SER A 654 31.85 27.49 -14.19
CA SER A 654 31.14 28.51 -13.42
C SER A 654 30.24 27.90 -12.34
N VAL A 655 30.11 28.61 -11.26
CA VAL A 655 29.18 28.27 -10.19
C VAL A 655 27.94 29.14 -10.33
N ASP A 656 26.81 28.49 -10.47
CA ASP A 656 25.49 29.12 -10.67
C ASP A 656 24.69 29.20 -9.35
N ASP A 657 23.71 30.11 -9.28
CA ASP A 657 22.82 30.38 -8.14
C ASP A 657 23.59 30.64 -6.82
N PHE A 658 24.76 31.28 -6.89
CA PHE A 658 25.61 31.45 -5.71
C PHE A 658 24.99 32.40 -4.67
N GLY A 659 24.95 31.95 -3.42
CA GLY A 659 24.43 32.65 -2.26
C GLY A 659 23.04 32.20 -1.84
N THR A 660 22.38 31.32 -2.58
CA THR A 660 21.07 30.75 -2.23
C THR A 660 21.17 29.50 -1.35
N GLY A 661 22.40 28.91 -1.20
CA GLY A 661 22.69 27.68 -0.49
C GLY A 661 23.68 27.83 0.66
N TYR A 662 24.09 26.70 1.25
CA TYR A 662 25.09 26.61 2.33
C TYR A 662 26.48 26.38 1.73
N SER A 663 27.09 27.35 1.07
CA SER A 663 28.49 27.20 0.63
C SER A 663 29.45 27.30 1.79
N SER A 664 30.22 26.25 1.99
CA SER A 664 31.47 26.39 2.76
C SER A 664 32.51 27.07 1.89
N LEU A 665 32.72 28.37 2.11
CA LEU A 665 33.75 29.18 1.43
C LEU A 665 35.12 28.52 1.42
N ALA A 666 35.40 27.64 2.39
CA ALA A 666 36.63 26.89 2.49
C ALA A 666 36.87 25.96 1.28
N TYR A 667 35.82 25.40 0.70
CA TYR A 667 35.96 24.49 -0.45
C TYR A 667 36.07 25.22 -1.77
N LEU A 668 35.39 26.36 -1.93
CA LEU A 668 35.40 27.15 -3.16
C LEU A 668 36.84 27.55 -3.57
N LYS A 669 37.68 27.88 -2.58
CA LYS A 669 39.10 28.24 -2.77
C LYS A 669 39.95 27.15 -3.42
N HIS A 670 39.57 25.88 -3.23
CA HIS A 670 40.36 24.72 -3.69
C HIS A 670 39.82 24.10 -4.98
N LEU A 671 38.69 24.61 -5.49
CA LEU A 671 38.11 24.11 -6.72
C LEU A 671 38.54 24.94 -7.93
N PRO A 672 38.63 24.34 -9.12
CA PRO A 672 39.14 25.03 -10.32
C PRO A 672 38.05 25.86 -11.00
N ILE A 673 37.42 26.79 -10.24
CA ILE A 673 36.30 27.63 -10.69
C ILE A 673 36.87 28.90 -11.37
N ASP A 674 36.29 29.28 -12.50
CA ASP A 674 36.64 30.47 -13.25
C ASP A 674 35.65 31.62 -13.01
N VAL A 675 34.36 31.30 -12.88
CA VAL A 675 33.27 32.28 -12.85
C VAL A 675 32.34 32.03 -11.68
N LEU A 676 31.96 33.10 -11.03
CA LEU A 676 30.91 33.09 -9.98
C LEU A 676 29.71 33.86 -10.50
N LYS A 677 28.55 33.20 -10.61
CA LYS A 677 27.30 33.82 -11.06
C LYS A 677 26.46 34.26 -9.87
N ILE A 678 26.07 35.51 -9.83
CA ILE A 678 25.17 36.08 -8.80
C ILE A 678 23.77 35.84 -9.23
N ASP A 679 22.97 35.15 -8.38
CA ASP A 679 21.58 34.87 -8.65
C ASP A 679 20.75 36.15 -8.83
N ARG A 680 19.76 36.08 -9.70
CA ARG A 680 18.81 37.15 -10.02
C ARG A 680 18.11 37.73 -8.76
N GLU A 681 17.85 36.93 -7.74
CA GLU A 681 17.17 37.40 -6.52
C GLU A 681 17.96 38.54 -5.84
N PHE A 682 19.30 38.42 -5.79
CA PHE A 682 20.15 39.43 -5.18
C PHE A 682 20.31 40.69 -6.07
N ILE A 683 20.09 40.54 -7.37
CA ILE A 683 20.14 41.68 -8.31
C ILE A 683 18.82 42.48 -8.29
N LYS A 684 17.69 41.86 -8.07
CA LYS A 684 16.40 42.54 -7.89
C LYS A 684 16.41 43.51 -6.71
N ASP A 685 17.06 43.15 -5.62
CA ASP A 685 17.11 43.94 -4.38
C ASP A 685 17.92 45.23 -4.53
N ILE A 686 18.70 45.42 -5.59
CA ILE A 686 19.49 46.65 -5.85
C ILE A 686 18.61 47.89 -6.03
N SER A 687 17.31 47.75 -6.30
CA SER A 687 16.38 48.90 -6.49
C SER A 687 15.51 49.17 -5.25
N SER A 688 15.62 48.39 -4.18
CA SER A 688 14.84 48.47 -2.93
C SER A 688 15.73 48.88 -1.75
N VAL A 689 15.17 49.11 -0.61
CA VAL A 689 15.74 49.65 0.63
C VAL A 689 17.01 48.94 1.15
N ASN A 690 17.42 47.81 0.57
CA ASN A 690 18.54 46.95 0.99
C ASN A 690 19.85 47.12 0.20
N ASP A 691 20.09 48.21 -0.45
CA ASP A 691 21.41 48.62 -1.03
C ASP A 691 22.30 47.56 -1.76
N GLY A 692 21.73 46.42 -2.21
CA GLY A 692 22.49 45.36 -2.93
C GLY A 692 23.66 44.79 -2.12
N THR A 693 23.60 44.77 -0.81
CA THR A 693 24.73 44.38 0.07
C THR A 693 25.23 42.95 -0.22
N ILE A 694 24.28 42.03 -0.47
CA ILE A 694 24.66 40.64 -0.78
C ILE A 694 25.38 40.56 -2.12
N ALA A 695 24.85 41.19 -3.16
CA ALA A 695 25.49 41.24 -4.48
C ALA A 695 26.89 41.84 -4.39
N ALA A 696 27.05 42.95 -3.66
CA ALA A 696 28.36 43.57 -3.44
C ALA A 696 29.35 42.62 -2.71
N SER A 697 28.87 41.90 -1.68
CA SER A 697 29.67 40.92 -0.94
C SER A 697 30.17 39.77 -1.83
N VAL A 698 29.28 39.26 -2.72
CA VAL A 698 29.62 38.18 -3.66
C VAL A 698 30.64 38.70 -4.69
N ILE A 699 30.53 39.96 -5.15
CA ILE A 699 31.52 40.56 -6.07
C ILE A 699 32.91 40.60 -5.41
N VAL A 700 32.99 41.13 -4.19
CA VAL A 700 34.26 41.22 -3.43
C VAL A 700 34.83 39.81 -3.17
N LEU A 701 34.00 38.84 -2.88
CA LEU A 701 34.43 37.46 -2.70
C LEU A 701 35.05 36.88 -3.98
N GLY A 702 34.34 36.98 -5.11
CA GLY A 702 34.84 36.50 -6.42
C GLY A 702 36.19 37.15 -6.78
N GLN A 703 36.29 38.47 -6.62
CA GLN A 703 37.55 39.20 -6.84
C GLN A 703 38.68 38.70 -5.92
N SER A 704 38.38 38.46 -4.64
CA SER A 704 39.36 37.95 -3.66
C SER A 704 39.85 36.52 -3.97
N LEU A 705 39.05 35.77 -4.70
CA LEU A 705 39.34 34.40 -5.15
C LEU A 705 39.91 34.36 -6.58
N ASN A 706 40.16 35.50 -7.23
CA ASN A 706 40.54 35.62 -8.63
C ASN A 706 39.58 34.95 -9.61
N MET A 707 38.27 35.03 -9.33
CA MET A 707 37.20 34.52 -10.18
C MET A 707 36.54 35.69 -10.93
N GLU A 708 36.15 35.49 -12.17
CA GLU A 708 35.24 36.41 -12.85
C GLU A 708 33.88 36.39 -12.17
N VAL A 709 33.23 37.53 -12.06
CA VAL A 709 31.87 37.61 -11.48
C VAL A 709 30.90 38.04 -12.54
N LEU A 710 29.82 37.28 -12.72
CA LEU A 710 28.74 37.54 -13.64
C LEU A 710 27.44 37.78 -12.86
N ALA A 711 26.78 38.89 -13.09
CA ALA A 711 25.49 39.21 -12.50
C ALA A 711 24.35 38.79 -13.42
N GLU A 712 23.39 38.01 -12.86
CA GLU A 712 22.22 37.53 -13.59
C GLU A 712 20.98 38.38 -13.37
N GLY A 713 20.07 38.34 -14.34
CA GLY A 713 18.76 38.97 -14.23
C GLY A 713 18.81 40.50 -14.16
N VAL A 714 19.81 41.11 -14.76
CA VAL A 714 19.89 42.58 -14.86
C VAL A 714 18.82 43.12 -15.81
N GLU A 715 17.88 43.89 -15.25
CA GLU A 715 16.72 44.39 -15.97
C GLU A 715 16.69 45.91 -16.11
N THR A 716 17.43 46.63 -15.27
CA THR A 716 17.41 48.10 -15.25
C THR A 716 18.80 48.71 -15.40
N PRO A 717 18.89 49.91 -15.98
CA PRO A 717 20.16 50.66 -16.07
C PRO A 717 20.78 50.93 -14.68
N ALA A 718 19.95 51.16 -13.64
CA ALA A 718 20.41 51.42 -12.29
C ALA A 718 21.15 50.22 -11.71
N GLN A 719 20.66 49.00 -11.97
CA GLN A 719 21.37 47.75 -11.57
C GLN A 719 22.72 47.65 -12.26
N LEU A 720 22.78 47.95 -13.56
CA LEU A 720 24.04 47.91 -14.30
C LEU A 720 25.04 48.93 -13.77
N GLU A 721 24.63 50.16 -13.49
CA GLU A 721 25.51 51.19 -12.91
C GLU A 721 26.01 50.79 -11.51
N PHE A 722 25.17 50.18 -10.69
CA PHE A 722 25.60 49.62 -9.39
C PHE A 722 26.70 48.56 -9.58
N LEU A 723 26.48 47.59 -10.49
CA LEU A 723 27.41 46.52 -10.77
C LEU A 723 28.75 47.10 -11.29
N LYS A 724 28.70 48.12 -12.15
CA LYS A 724 29.84 48.83 -12.66
C LYS A 724 30.62 49.54 -11.55
N ALA A 725 29.88 50.19 -10.64
CA ALA A 725 30.51 50.87 -9.49
C ALA A 725 31.15 49.92 -8.48
N LYS A 726 30.81 48.61 -8.53
CA LYS A 726 31.41 47.56 -7.72
C LYS A 726 32.44 46.72 -8.46
N ASP A 727 32.83 47.16 -9.68
CA ASP A 727 33.79 46.43 -10.52
C ASP A 727 33.38 44.98 -10.83
N CYS A 728 32.08 44.73 -11.01
CA CYS A 728 31.59 43.46 -11.52
C CYS A 728 32.09 43.24 -12.95
N HIS A 729 32.49 42.01 -13.31
CA HIS A 729 33.11 41.72 -14.58
C HIS A 729 32.09 41.65 -15.73
N ALA A 730 31.02 40.93 -15.55
CA ALA A 730 30.04 40.68 -16.62
C ALA A 730 28.58 40.72 -16.11
N TYR A 731 27.67 40.86 -17.02
CA TYR A 731 26.25 40.85 -16.72
C TYR A 731 25.45 40.12 -17.80
N GLN A 732 24.30 39.61 -17.39
CA GLN A 732 23.29 38.97 -18.22
C GLN A 732 21.90 39.40 -17.74
N GLY A 733 20.97 39.61 -18.63
CA GLY A 733 19.59 39.95 -18.30
C GLY A 733 18.80 40.58 -19.42
N ASN A 734 17.52 40.87 -19.15
CA ASN A 734 16.62 41.44 -20.13
C ASN A 734 17.01 42.88 -20.55
N LEU A 735 17.84 43.55 -19.78
CA LEU A 735 18.42 44.83 -20.14
C LEU A 735 19.31 44.68 -21.37
N LEU A 736 20.13 43.62 -21.46
CA LEU A 736 20.98 43.33 -22.58
C LEU A 736 20.18 42.71 -23.73
N SER A 737 19.54 41.57 -23.48
CA SER A 737 18.67 40.90 -24.43
C SER A 737 17.91 39.78 -23.74
N LYS A 738 16.67 39.52 -24.20
CA LYS A 738 16.01 38.25 -23.90
C LYS A 738 16.72 37.10 -24.62
N PRO A 739 16.54 35.83 -24.15
CA PRO A 739 17.06 34.67 -24.89
C PRO A 739 16.55 34.63 -26.33
N ILE A 740 17.43 34.48 -27.30
CA ILE A 740 17.14 34.50 -28.75
C ILE A 740 17.58 33.17 -29.40
N THR A 741 17.01 32.89 -30.57
CA THR A 741 17.45 31.74 -31.38
C THR A 741 18.81 31.96 -32.00
N GLY A 742 19.61 30.90 -32.20
CA GLY A 742 20.96 31.00 -32.75
C GLY A 742 21.04 31.68 -34.13
N CYS A 743 19.97 31.72 -34.89
CA CYS A 743 19.88 32.40 -36.19
C CYS A 743 19.76 33.93 -36.07
N LEU A 744 19.01 34.42 -35.06
CA LEU A 744 18.76 35.85 -34.85
C LEU A 744 20.02 36.61 -34.39
N LEU A 745 21.04 35.94 -33.88
CA LEU A 745 22.32 36.49 -33.53
C LEU A 745 23.09 37.11 -34.74
N TYR A 746 22.70 36.72 -35.98
CA TYR A 746 23.27 37.25 -37.21
C TYR A 746 22.62 38.55 -37.72
N THR A 747 21.36 38.76 -37.34
CA THR A 747 20.57 39.86 -37.85
C THR A 747 20.46 41.04 -36.87
N SER A 748 20.90 40.84 -35.62
CA SER A 748 20.93 41.93 -34.65
C SER A 748 22.09 42.89 -34.99
N PRO A 749 21.84 44.15 -35.23
CA PRO A 749 22.92 45.14 -35.35
C PRO A 749 23.76 45.17 -34.06
N SER A 750 25.02 45.50 -34.19
CA SER A 750 25.94 45.74 -33.07
C SER A 750 25.25 46.61 -32.00
N PRO A 751 25.53 46.40 -30.68
CA PRO A 751 24.99 47.28 -29.63
C PRO A 751 25.20 48.79 -29.87
N ARG A 752 26.12 49.15 -30.76
CA ARG A 752 26.30 50.52 -31.23
C ARG A 752 25.14 51.04 -32.10
N ASP A 753 24.38 50.16 -32.75
CA ASP A 753 23.25 50.50 -33.61
C ASP A 753 21.88 50.46 -32.90
N ALA A 754 21.81 49.86 -31.70
CA ALA A 754 20.56 49.77 -30.90
C ALA A 754 20.10 51.10 -30.28
N THR A 755 20.88 52.15 -30.36
CA THR A 755 20.48 53.50 -29.93
C THR A 755 19.55 54.21 -30.92
N LEU A 756 19.31 53.66 -32.11
CA LEU A 756 18.52 54.30 -33.17
C LEU A 756 17.13 53.66 -33.44
N SER A 757 16.73 52.63 -32.78
CA SER A 757 15.37 52.04 -32.98
C SER A 757 14.52 51.97 -31.69
N ARG A 758 14.29 53.10 -31.03
CA ARG A 758 13.11 53.30 -30.22
C ARG A 758 11.95 53.67 -31.13
N MET A 759 11.25 52.69 -31.68
CA MET A 759 9.88 52.93 -32.16
C MET A 759 8.87 52.55 -31.08
N PRO A 760 7.83 53.39 -30.87
CA PRO A 760 6.84 53.17 -29.85
C PRO A 760 5.93 51.98 -30.21
N SER A 761 5.67 51.13 -29.22
CA SER A 761 4.64 50.12 -29.29
C SER A 761 3.26 50.76 -29.37
N SER A 762 2.64 50.69 -30.53
CA SER A 762 1.21 50.89 -30.68
C SER A 762 0.69 49.82 -31.64
N ALA A 763 0.09 48.81 -31.10
CA ALA A 763 -1.15 48.09 -31.43
C ALA A 763 -1.19 46.74 -30.71
#